data_20505182feeb0fa776fbba007fdbfd70
#
_entry.id   20505182feeb0fa776fbba007fdbfd70
#
_cell.length_a   1.000
_cell.length_b   1.000
_cell.length_c   1.000
_cell.angle_alpha   90.00
_cell.angle_beta   90.00
_cell.angle_gamma   90.00
#
_symmetry.space_group_name_H-M   'P 1'
#
loop_
_entity.id
_entity.type
_entity.pdbx_description
1 polymer ?
#
loop_
_entity_poly.entity_id
_entity_poly.type
_entity_poly.pdbx_seq_one_letter_code
_entity_poly.pdbx_strand_id
1 'polypeptide(L)'
;MVFRKFTGGYLLDPTYSVEPGIYVADLEEDAVSKVTDSGYNAHFAGGDDRVYFTESAGGEAYYETQLSSVNLQGNDKRTHLYGADKVSEYKLSHDKKWVAFVYQFKTYVAPFVENGKRITIGPNMTSLPVTQLSSRAGEYLTWSPDNKTLSWFNGPTLFSRSLDEAFAFLDGAPETLPEPVAEGMDLSFTTKADKPSGYKALVGGKVVTMRDADNTQEVIENGVVLIKDNRIEAVGKRGDIAIPDDAMQIDTSGKTIIPGLVDAHAHGSQGRNEIIPQQNWSQFSNVSFGVTTIHDPSNDTTEIFAAAELQRKGKIVAPRIYSTGTILYGAEGLGYKAIINDYEDAYFHVERLKEAGAISVKSYNQPRRDQRQQVLWAAKNQAMMVVPEGGGKLQQNLTMLVDGHTGLEHSIPVEKGYSDVTQLWKATEFGYTPTFVVSYGGMMGEEYWYDKTEVWKNPRLLRYTPSTILDKRAIRRPTAPENQYNHQNVASYAKELRDNGVSVHIGAHGQREGLAAHWELWIMEQGGFTPWEALRGGTIDGAKHLGMGKDLGSIEKGKLADLVVIDGDVLSDIRKSEYVEYTVLNGRVYEPATMNEVGSKEKREPFFFEQDNATFMPQQTADEVEAKAHHYHWEH
;
A
#
# COMPACT_ATOMS: atom_id res chain seq x y z
N MET A 1 5.64 -3.90 -33.60
CA MET A 1 5.70 -3.52 -32.17
C MET A 1 5.27 -4.71 -31.32
N VAL A 2 5.90 -4.94 -30.15
CA VAL A 2 5.42 -5.94 -29.17
C VAL A 2 4.91 -5.26 -27.91
N PHE A 3 3.81 -5.76 -27.35
CA PHE A 3 3.22 -5.24 -26.12
C PHE A 3 2.49 -6.33 -25.34
N ARG A 4 2.26 -6.08 -24.06
CA ARG A 4 1.45 -6.95 -23.21
C ARG A 4 0.07 -6.36 -23.01
N LYS A 5 -0.95 -7.19 -23.22
CA LYS A 5 -2.32 -6.95 -22.76
C LYS A 5 -2.54 -7.78 -21.49
N PHE A 6 -3.02 -7.16 -20.43
CA PHE A 6 -3.21 -7.82 -19.16
C PHE A 6 -4.62 -7.60 -18.62
N THR A 7 -5.02 -8.43 -17.67
CA THR A 7 -6.29 -8.27 -16.98
C THR A 7 -6.23 -7.04 -16.08
N GLY A 8 -7.31 -6.31 -15.97
CA GLY A 8 -7.42 -5.17 -15.06
C GLY A 8 -7.26 -5.53 -13.58
N GLY A 9 -7.33 -6.82 -13.27
CA GLY A 9 -7.14 -7.33 -11.92
C GLY A 9 -8.15 -6.78 -10.93
N TYR A 10 -7.66 -6.55 -9.70
CA TYR A 10 -8.49 -6.12 -8.59
C TYR A 10 -9.07 -4.69 -8.75
N LEU A 11 -8.33 -3.78 -9.39
CA LEU A 11 -8.69 -2.37 -9.53
C LEU A 11 -9.52 -2.04 -10.76
N LEU A 12 -9.42 -2.86 -11.79
CA LEU A 12 -10.14 -2.69 -13.05
C LEU A 12 -10.99 -3.93 -13.27
N ASP A 13 -12.16 -3.74 -13.89
CA ASP A 13 -13.02 -4.88 -14.18
C ASP A 13 -12.32 -5.89 -15.08
N PRO A 14 -12.23 -7.15 -14.68
CA PRO A 14 -11.70 -8.21 -15.53
C PRO A 14 -12.46 -8.38 -16.85
N THR A 15 -13.70 -7.92 -16.95
CA THR A 15 -14.49 -7.99 -18.19
C THR A 15 -13.94 -7.10 -19.30
N TYR A 16 -13.18 -6.05 -18.99
CA TYR A 16 -12.52 -5.21 -19.99
C TYR A 16 -11.23 -5.81 -20.56
N SER A 17 -10.67 -6.79 -19.91
CA SER A 17 -9.42 -7.42 -20.32
C SER A 17 -9.67 -8.83 -20.83
N VAL A 18 -10.37 -8.93 -21.93
CA VAL A 18 -10.57 -10.20 -22.62
C VAL A 18 -9.26 -10.60 -23.28
N GLU A 19 -8.90 -11.87 -23.15
CA GLU A 19 -7.72 -12.45 -23.81
C GLU A 19 -6.39 -11.76 -23.43
N PRO A 20 -5.98 -11.79 -22.17
CA PRO A 20 -4.66 -11.27 -21.78
C PRO A 20 -3.54 -12.07 -22.48
N GLY A 21 -2.36 -11.46 -22.58
CA GLY A 21 -1.20 -12.09 -23.18
C GLY A 21 -0.25 -11.11 -23.84
N ILE A 22 0.73 -11.64 -24.57
CA ILE A 22 1.65 -10.83 -25.37
C ILE A 22 1.15 -10.79 -26.82
N TYR A 23 1.20 -9.61 -27.39
CA TYR A 23 0.72 -9.30 -28.73
C TYR A 23 1.80 -8.64 -29.55
N VAL A 24 1.72 -8.86 -30.86
CA VAL A 24 2.52 -8.16 -31.86
C VAL A 24 1.58 -7.32 -32.73
N ALA A 25 1.90 -6.05 -32.89
CA ALA A 25 1.28 -5.17 -33.86
C ALA A 25 2.20 -5.00 -35.06
N ASP A 26 1.69 -5.34 -36.24
CA ASP A 26 2.27 -4.95 -37.51
C ASP A 26 1.78 -3.52 -37.83
N LEU A 27 2.72 -2.59 -37.94
CA LEU A 27 2.41 -1.18 -38.14
C LEU A 27 2.22 -0.82 -39.63
N GLU A 28 2.59 -1.72 -40.53
CA GLU A 28 2.43 -1.55 -41.98
C GLU A 28 1.08 -2.11 -42.43
N GLU A 29 0.67 -3.25 -41.87
CA GLU A 29 -0.60 -3.91 -42.22
C GLU A 29 -1.75 -3.53 -41.28
N ASP A 30 -1.50 -2.70 -40.26
CA ASP A 30 -2.45 -2.33 -39.20
C ASP A 30 -3.13 -3.56 -38.57
N ALA A 31 -2.33 -4.59 -38.34
CA ALA A 31 -2.78 -5.87 -37.83
C ALA A 31 -2.21 -6.14 -36.43
N VAL A 32 -3.04 -6.72 -35.57
CA VAL A 32 -2.64 -7.12 -34.20
C VAL A 32 -2.92 -8.60 -33.99
N SER A 33 -1.90 -9.34 -33.59
CA SER A 33 -2.01 -10.77 -33.32
C SER A 33 -1.48 -11.13 -31.94
N LYS A 34 -2.16 -12.07 -31.26
CA LYS A 34 -1.72 -12.64 -29.99
C LYS A 34 -0.67 -13.72 -30.24
N VAL A 35 0.45 -13.66 -29.53
CA VAL A 35 1.54 -14.64 -29.70
C VAL A 35 1.69 -15.57 -28.49
N THR A 36 1.25 -15.18 -27.29
CA THR A 36 1.23 -16.07 -26.10
C THR A 36 0.23 -15.57 -25.06
N ASP A 37 -0.31 -16.49 -24.26
CA ASP A 37 -1.26 -16.19 -23.19
C ASP A 37 -0.61 -15.60 -21.92
N SER A 38 0.70 -15.80 -21.76
CA SER A 38 1.44 -15.43 -20.56
C SER A 38 2.81 -14.84 -20.89
N GLY A 39 3.42 -14.24 -19.85
CA GLY A 39 4.75 -13.63 -19.94
C GLY A 39 4.74 -12.12 -19.74
N TYR A 40 5.92 -11.55 -19.52
CA TYR A 40 6.17 -10.12 -19.32
C TYR A 40 7.57 -9.75 -19.84
N ASN A 41 7.92 -8.47 -19.85
CA ASN A 41 9.18 -7.94 -20.40
C ASN A 41 9.44 -8.39 -21.86
N ALA A 42 8.37 -8.39 -22.68
CA ALA A 42 8.43 -8.82 -24.06
C ALA A 42 9.31 -7.89 -24.92
N HIS A 43 10.18 -8.47 -25.75
CA HIS A 43 11.07 -7.72 -26.62
C HIS A 43 11.50 -8.52 -27.85
N PHE A 44 11.97 -7.81 -28.86
CA PHE A 44 12.63 -8.38 -30.02
C PHE A 44 14.14 -8.41 -29.81
N ALA A 45 14.82 -9.40 -30.38
CA ALA A 45 16.27 -9.50 -30.44
C ALA A 45 16.72 -10.27 -31.68
N GLY A 46 17.94 -10.02 -32.14
CA GLY A 46 18.58 -10.79 -33.21
C GLY A 46 18.08 -10.54 -34.63
N GLY A 47 17.08 -9.67 -34.82
CA GLY A 47 16.47 -9.48 -36.13
C GLY A 47 15.79 -10.74 -36.67
N ASP A 48 15.49 -11.71 -35.78
CA ASP A 48 14.70 -12.89 -36.09
C ASP A 48 13.21 -12.63 -35.83
N ASP A 49 12.35 -13.41 -36.47
CA ASP A 49 10.90 -13.29 -36.34
C ASP A 49 10.42 -13.94 -35.03
N ARG A 50 11.00 -13.51 -33.88
CA ARG A 50 10.68 -14.05 -32.55
C ARG A 50 10.47 -12.96 -31.51
N VAL A 51 9.54 -13.23 -30.61
CA VAL A 51 9.31 -12.44 -29.41
C VAL A 51 9.91 -13.17 -28.22
N TYR A 52 10.82 -12.52 -27.52
CA TYR A 52 11.42 -12.99 -26.27
C TYR A 52 10.68 -12.41 -25.08
N PHE A 53 10.49 -13.18 -24.01
CA PHE A 53 9.76 -12.73 -22.82
C PHE A 53 10.18 -13.53 -21.59
N THR A 54 9.95 -12.92 -20.44
CA THR A 54 10.10 -13.58 -19.13
C THR A 54 8.78 -14.27 -18.77
N GLU A 55 8.85 -15.46 -18.21
CA GLU A 55 7.69 -16.17 -17.66
C GLU A 55 8.06 -17.01 -16.43
N SER A 56 7.06 -17.49 -15.69
CA SER A 56 7.28 -18.47 -14.62
C SER A 56 7.78 -19.79 -15.21
N ALA A 57 8.81 -20.38 -14.61
CA ALA A 57 9.39 -21.65 -15.06
C ALA A 57 8.49 -22.87 -14.77
N GLY A 58 7.45 -22.71 -13.95
CA GLY A 58 6.55 -23.78 -13.51
C GLY A 58 7.28 -24.78 -12.61
N GLY A 59 6.86 -24.95 -11.41
CA GLY A 59 7.49 -25.84 -10.43
C GLY A 59 6.88 -25.61 -9.06
N GLU A 60 7.34 -26.34 -8.05
CA GLU A 60 6.92 -26.13 -6.66
C GLU A 60 7.37 -24.75 -6.11
N ALA A 61 8.41 -24.17 -6.71
CA ALA A 61 8.83 -22.80 -6.40
C ALA A 61 8.16 -21.81 -7.36
N TYR A 62 7.15 -21.12 -6.90
CA TYR A 62 6.36 -20.09 -7.61
C TYR A 62 7.19 -18.92 -8.19
N TYR A 63 8.50 -18.89 -8.01
CA TYR A 63 9.35 -17.73 -8.23
C TYR A 63 10.56 -17.99 -9.12
N GLU A 64 10.68 -19.20 -9.64
CA GLU A 64 11.63 -19.45 -10.69
C GLU A 64 11.11 -18.88 -12.01
N THR A 65 11.90 -18.05 -12.63
CA THR A 65 11.60 -17.44 -13.93
C THR A 65 12.45 -18.07 -15.02
N GLN A 66 12.00 -17.93 -16.26
CA GLN A 66 12.75 -18.35 -17.43
C GLN A 66 12.62 -17.32 -18.55
N LEU A 67 13.66 -17.26 -19.40
CA LEU A 67 13.59 -16.54 -20.66
C LEU A 67 13.11 -17.50 -21.74
N SER A 68 11.96 -17.20 -22.31
CA SER A 68 11.35 -17.96 -23.40
C SER A 68 11.17 -17.12 -24.65
N SER A 69 10.92 -17.75 -25.78
CA SER A 69 10.49 -17.08 -27.01
C SER A 69 9.45 -17.88 -27.77
N VAL A 70 8.70 -17.18 -28.61
CA VAL A 70 7.80 -17.73 -29.64
C VAL A 70 8.04 -17.02 -30.95
N ASN A 71 7.68 -17.64 -32.09
CA ASN A 71 7.66 -16.93 -33.37
C ASN A 71 6.47 -15.95 -33.45
N LEU A 72 6.41 -15.11 -34.48
CA LEU A 72 5.37 -14.09 -34.64
C LEU A 72 3.96 -14.69 -34.79
N GLN A 73 3.83 -15.97 -35.09
CA GLN A 73 2.56 -16.70 -35.16
C GLN A 73 2.18 -17.37 -33.82
N GLY A 74 2.98 -17.17 -32.76
CA GLY A 74 2.74 -17.75 -31.45
C GLY A 74 3.09 -19.23 -31.32
N ASN A 75 3.84 -19.76 -32.28
CA ASN A 75 4.27 -21.15 -32.33
C ASN A 75 5.77 -21.29 -32.01
N ASP A 76 6.27 -22.55 -32.04
CA ASP A 76 7.69 -22.87 -31.85
C ASP A 76 8.25 -22.24 -30.55
N LYS A 77 7.53 -22.48 -29.43
CA LYS A 77 7.97 -21.99 -28.11
C LYS A 77 9.30 -22.64 -27.72
N ARG A 78 10.27 -21.82 -27.33
CA ARG A 78 11.59 -22.24 -26.88
C ARG A 78 11.91 -21.61 -25.53
N THR A 79 12.52 -22.38 -24.63
CA THR A 79 13.13 -21.87 -23.41
C THR A 79 14.64 -21.77 -23.62
N HIS A 80 15.20 -20.60 -23.38
CA HIS A 80 16.61 -20.30 -23.58
C HIS A 80 17.42 -20.36 -22.30
N LEU A 81 16.87 -19.77 -21.21
CA LEU A 81 17.54 -19.66 -19.92
C LEU A 81 16.55 -19.94 -18.79
N TYR A 82 17.06 -20.50 -17.71
CA TYR A 82 16.36 -20.58 -16.43
C TYR A 82 17.06 -19.65 -15.45
N GLY A 83 16.32 -18.90 -14.67
CA GLY A 83 16.86 -18.07 -13.59
C GLY A 83 17.20 -18.91 -12.37
N ALA A 84 18.27 -18.55 -11.69
CA ALA A 84 18.41 -18.88 -10.30
C ALA A 84 17.28 -18.25 -9.49
N ASP A 85 17.00 -18.76 -8.29
CA ASP A 85 16.00 -18.15 -7.42
C ASP A 85 16.21 -16.62 -7.31
N LYS A 86 15.13 -15.84 -7.43
CA LYS A 86 15.11 -14.37 -7.42
C LYS A 86 15.63 -13.63 -8.67
N VAL A 87 15.88 -14.31 -9.77
CA VAL A 87 16.01 -13.63 -11.06
C VAL A 87 14.64 -13.18 -11.53
N SER A 88 14.46 -11.89 -11.84
CA SER A 88 13.13 -11.30 -12.09
C SER A 88 12.96 -10.69 -13.48
N GLU A 89 14.02 -10.34 -14.17
CA GLU A 89 13.98 -9.70 -15.49
C GLU A 89 15.09 -10.23 -16.37
N TYR A 90 14.82 -10.37 -17.68
CA TYR A 90 15.83 -10.71 -18.70
C TYR A 90 15.70 -9.76 -19.88
N LYS A 91 16.83 -9.32 -20.44
CA LYS A 91 16.87 -8.50 -21.64
C LYS A 91 18.02 -8.93 -22.53
N LEU A 92 17.71 -9.46 -23.71
CA LEU A 92 18.74 -9.77 -24.71
C LEU A 92 19.22 -8.50 -25.40
N SER A 93 20.53 -8.46 -25.74
CA SER A 93 21.04 -7.46 -26.67
C SER A 93 20.43 -7.67 -28.05
N HIS A 94 20.39 -6.62 -28.87
CA HIS A 94 19.80 -6.69 -30.20
C HIS A 94 20.54 -7.66 -31.14
N ASP A 95 21.82 -7.90 -30.90
CA ASP A 95 22.64 -8.87 -31.65
C ASP A 95 22.63 -10.29 -31.05
N LYS A 96 21.89 -10.52 -29.97
CA LYS A 96 21.79 -11.79 -29.23
C LYS A 96 23.11 -12.34 -28.70
N LYS A 97 24.12 -11.52 -28.48
CA LYS A 97 25.37 -11.97 -27.88
C LYS A 97 25.39 -11.88 -26.38
N TRP A 98 24.53 -11.06 -25.81
CA TRP A 98 24.47 -10.75 -24.38
C TRP A 98 23.08 -10.89 -23.82
N VAL A 99 23.00 -11.26 -22.54
CA VAL A 99 21.79 -11.20 -21.73
C VAL A 99 22.06 -10.39 -20.48
N ALA A 100 21.27 -9.37 -20.26
CA ALA A 100 21.19 -8.68 -18.99
C ALA A 100 20.06 -9.31 -18.16
N PHE A 101 20.24 -9.34 -16.84
CA PHE A 101 19.23 -9.85 -15.93
C PHE A 101 19.29 -9.13 -14.59
N VAL A 102 18.15 -9.11 -13.88
CA VAL A 102 18.03 -8.59 -12.52
C VAL A 102 17.98 -9.74 -11.53
N TYR A 103 18.85 -9.70 -10.53
CA TYR A 103 18.85 -10.63 -9.42
C TYR A 103 18.83 -9.85 -8.10
N GLN A 104 17.81 -10.08 -7.29
CA GLN A 104 17.61 -9.34 -6.03
C GLN A 104 17.81 -7.83 -6.18
N PHE A 105 17.14 -7.24 -7.17
CA PHE A 105 17.20 -5.81 -7.51
C PHE A 105 18.55 -5.29 -8.01
N LYS A 106 19.53 -6.12 -8.26
CA LYS A 106 20.81 -5.73 -8.86
C LYS A 106 20.91 -6.19 -10.31
N THR A 107 21.52 -5.37 -11.14
CA THR A 107 21.71 -5.62 -12.58
C THR A 107 22.98 -6.40 -12.83
N TYR A 108 22.87 -7.44 -13.62
CA TYR A 108 23.96 -8.30 -14.08
C TYR A 108 23.96 -8.45 -15.59
N VAL A 109 25.09 -8.83 -16.15
CA VAL A 109 25.25 -9.19 -17.57
C VAL A 109 26.09 -10.43 -17.73
N ALA A 110 25.77 -11.25 -18.76
CA ALA A 110 26.50 -12.43 -19.16
C ALA A 110 26.43 -12.61 -20.68
N PRO A 111 27.39 -13.33 -21.32
CA PRO A 111 27.23 -13.78 -22.69
C PRO A 111 25.98 -14.65 -22.86
N PHE A 112 25.26 -14.47 -23.95
CA PHE A 112 24.11 -15.30 -24.31
C PHE A 112 24.57 -16.38 -25.30
N VAL A 113 24.27 -17.64 -24.99
CA VAL A 113 24.67 -18.80 -25.79
C VAL A 113 23.48 -19.71 -26.01
N GLU A 114 23.14 -19.96 -27.26
CA GLU A 114 22.14 -20.95 -27.68
C GLU A 114 22.81 -22.29 -28.01
N ASN A 115 22.84 -23.21 -27.07
CA ASN A 115 23.50 -24.52 -27.26
C ASN A 115 22.55 -25.72 -27.09
N GLY A 116 21.25 -25.47 -26.99
CA GLY A 116 20.22 -26.49 -26.82
C GLY A 116 20.20 -27.18 -25.44
N LYS A 117 21.03 -26.74 -24.50
CA LYS A 117 21.06 -27.26 -23.12
C LYS A 117 20.44 -26.26 -22.16
N ARG A 118 19.91 -26.79 -21.06
CA ARG A 118 19.43 -25.96 -19.94
C ARG A 118 20.62 -25.21 -19.31
N ILE A 119 20.57 -23.90 -19.35
CA ILE A 119 21.50 -23.01 -18.66
C ILE A 119 20.73 -22.30 -17.56
N THR A 120 21.19 -22.44 -16.32
CA THR A 120 20.68 -21.67 -15.19
C THR A 120 21.55 -20.44 -14.98
N ILE A 121 20.99 -19.26 -15.17
CA ILE A 121 21.69 -17.98 -15.03
C ILE A 121 21.49 -17.37 -13.64
N GLY A 122 22.55 -16.81 -13.10
CA GLY A 122 22.54 -16.15 -11.80
C GLY A 122 23.93 -15.62 -11.45
N PRO A 123 24.08 -14.85 -10.36
CA PRO A 123 25.34 -14.18 -10.00
C PRO A 123 26.48 -15.17 -9.74
N ASN A 124 26.17 -16.37 -9.27
CA ASN A 124 27.16 -17.40 -8.90
C ASN A 124 27.38 -18.45 -10.00
N MET A 125 26.88 -18.20 -11.20
CA MET A 125 27.08 -19.11 -12.34
C MET A 125 28.57 -19.22 -12.70
N THR A 126 29.07 -20.46 -12.93
CA THR A 126 30.46 -20.74 -13.28
C THR A 126 30.65 -21.17 -14.74
N SER A 127 29.56 -21.48 -15.44
CA SER A 127 29.59 -21.95 -16.83
C SER A 127 29.86 -20.86 -17.86
N LEU A 128 29.52 -19.61 -17.53
CA LEU A 128 29.78 -18.41 -18.31
C LEU A 128 30.24 -17.28 -17.39
N PRO A 129 31.00 -16.30 -17.88
CA PRO A 129 31.35 -15.14 -17.07
C PRO A 129 30.10 -14.30 -16.77
N VAL A 130 29.98 -13.85 -15.55
CA VAL A 130 28.89 -12.95 -15.09
C VAL A 130 29.51 -11.75 -14.41
N THR A 131 29.03 -10.57 -14.73
CA THR A 131 29.46 -9.34 -14.08
C THR A 131 28.26 -8.58 -13.49
N GLN A 132 28.38 -8.18 -12.24
CA GLN A 132 27.46 -7.23 -11.60
C GLN A 132 27.76 -5.83 -12.11
N LEU A 133 26.75 -5.13 -12.62
CA LEU A 133 26.91 -3.78 -13.17
C LEU A 133 26.47 -2.68 -12.19
N SER A 134 25.44 -2.92 -11.41
CA SER A 134 24.91 -1.94 -10.45
C SER A 134 25.39 -2.21 -9.03
N SER A 135 25.83 -1.17 -8.31
CA SER A 135 26.02 -1.24 -6.86
C SER A 135 24.69 -0.99 -6.11
N ARG A 136 23.86 -0.12 -6.66
CA ARG A 136 22.50 0.19 -6.21
C ARG A 136 21.47 -0.69 -6.91
N ALA A 137 20.20 -0.54 -6.55
CA ALA A 137 19.13 -1.24 -7.25
C ALA A 137 19.09 -0.84 -8.74
N GLY A 138 18.72 -1.78 -9.59
CA GLY A 138 18.64 -1.56 -11.03
C GLY A 138 17.64 -2.51 -11.66
N GLU A 139 16.60 -1.95 -12.25
CA GLU A 139 15.50 -2.60 -12.93
C GLU A 139 15.24 -1.88 -14.27
N TYR A 140 14.34 -2.39 -15.10
CA TYR A 140 14.00 -1.80 -16.41
C TYR A 140 15.18 -1.74 -17.37
N LEU A 141 15.73 -2.89 -17.67
CA LEU A 141 16.93 -3.05 -18.48
C LEU A 141 16.72 -2.64 -19.93
N THR A 142 17.65 -1.87 -20.49
CA THR A 142 17.61 -1.41 -21.88
C THR A 142 19.01 -1.40 -22.49
N TRP A 143 19.14 -2.02 -23.68
CA TRP A 143 20.35 -2.00 -24.48
C TRP A 143 20.39 -0.79 -25.41
N SER A 144 21.56 -0.19 -25.58
CA SER A 144 21.78 0.78 -26.65
C SER A 144 21.64 0.10 -28.03
N PRO A 145 21.25 0.85 -29.09
CA PRO A 145 21.08 0.28 -30.43
C PRO A 145 22.33 -0.39 -31.00
N ASP A 146 23.52 0.02 -30.58
CA ASP A 146 24.82 -0.57 -31.01
C ASP A 146 25.26 -1.75 -30.13
N ASN A 147 24.45 -2.16 -29.13
CA ASN A 147 24.70 -3.24 -28.17
C ASN A 147 25.93 -3.04 -27.27
N LYS A 148 26.46 -1.83 -27.16
CA LYS A 148 27.67 -1.55 -26.38
C LYS A 148 27.39 -1.11 -24.95
N THR A 149 26.21 -0.56 -24.68
CA THR A 149 25.86 -0.01 -23.39
C THR A 149 24.57 -0.63 -22.88
N LEU A 150 24.58 -1.05 -21.62
CA LEU A 150 23.38 -1.42 -20.88
C LEU A 150 22.99 -0.26 -19.95
N SER A 151 21.72 0.08 -19.93
CA SER A 151 21.12 1.08 -19.02
C SER A 151 20.02 0.45 -18.18
N TRP A 152 19.82 0.99 -16.99
CA TRP A 152 18.79 0.57 -16.04
C TRP A 152 18.35 1.74 -15.16
N PHE A 153 17.27 1.55 -14.42
CA PHE A 153 16.73 2.57 -13.52
C PHE A 153 16.71 2.10 -12.05
N ASN A 154 16.87 3.05 -11.16
CA ASN A 154 16.46 2.95 -9.76
C ASN A 154 15.66 4.20 -9.41
N GLY A 155 14.34 4.07 -9.26
CA GLY A 155 13.45 5.22 -9.17
C GLY A 155 13.64 6.17 -10.37
N PRO A 156 13.84 7.48 -10.17
CA PRO A 156 14.03 8.44 -11.26
C PRO A 156 15.47 8.52 -11.79
N THR A 157 16.39 7.73 -11.25
CA THR A 157 17.80 7.80 -11.65
C THR A 157 18.11 6.77 -12.73
N LEU A 158 18.65 7.26 -13.85
CA LEU A 158 19.14 6.44 -14.96
C LEU A 158 20.63 6.13 -14.78
N PHE A 159 20.96 4.85 -14.80
CA PHE A 159 22.33 4.36 -14.77
C PHE A 159 22.70 3.72 -16.11
N SER A 160 23.98 3.67 -16.42
CA SER A 160 24.48 2.98 -17.62
C SER A 160 25.90 2.48 -17.44
N ARG A 161 26.24 1.43 -18.17
CA ARG A 161 27.58 0.83 -18.20
C ARG A 161 27.93 0.37 -19.62
N SER A 162 29.14 0.64 -20.05
CA SER A 162 29.69 0.06 -21.29
C SER A 162 30.12 -1.39 -21.06
N LEU A 163 29.93 -2.26 -22.05
CA LEU A 163 30.31 -3.68 -21.96
C LEU A 163 31.83 -3.91 -21.87
N ASP A 164 32.62 -3.08 -22.47
CA ASP A 164 34.09 -3.16 -22.37
C ASP A 164 34.59 -2.85 -20.97
N GLU A 165 33.80 -2.14 -20.16
CA GLU A 165 34.05 -1.97 -18.75
C GLU A 165 33.51 -3.11 -17.87
N ALA A 166 32.78 -4.06 -18.44
CA ALA A 166 32.23 -5.21 -17.74
C ALA A 166 33.07 -6.47 -17.83
N PHE A 167 33.83 -6.63 -18.92
CA PHE A 167 34.59 -7.85 -19.17
C PHE A 167 35.98 -7.56 -19.73
N ALA A 168 37.03 -8.00 -19.02
CA ALA A 168 38.44 -7.78 -19.38
C ALA A 168 38.89 -8.45 -20.72
N PHE A 169 38.10 -9.38 -21.24
CA PHE A 169 38.39 -10.04 -22.50
C PHE A 169 37.84 -9.30 -23.74
N LEU A 170 37.14 -8.20 -23.56
CA LEU A 170 36.60 -7.40 -24.65
C LEU A 170 37.62 -6.40 -25.16
N ASP A 171 37.60 -6.15 -26.48
CA ASP A 171 38.41 -5.11 -27.10
C ASP A 171 38.02 -3.73 -26.52
N GLY A 172 39.01 -2.99 -26.07
CA GLY A 172 38.83 -1.68 -25.44
C GLY A 172 38.67 -1.74 -23.93
N ALA A 173 38.68 -2.93 -23.32
CA ALA A 173 38.60 -3.07 -21.88
C ALA A 173 39.75 -2.35 -21.17
N PRO A 174 39.48 -1.62 -20.06
CA PRO A 174 40.52 -1.02 -19.24
C PRO A 174 41.38 -2.08 -18.57
N GLU A 175 42.62 -1.73 -18.21
CA GLU A 175 43.55 -2.63 -17.52
C GLU A 175 42.97 -3.18 -16.20
N THR A 176 42.21 -2.33 -15.51
CA THR A 176 41.44 -2.72 -14.30
C THR A 176 39.96 -2.36 -14.52
N LEU A 177 39.08 -3.35 -14.41
CA LEU A 177 37.66 -3.12 -14.53
C LEU A 177 37.17 -2.21 -13.38
N PRO A 178 36.32 -1.22 -13.66
CA PRO A 178 35.79 -0.37 -12.62
C PRO A 178 34.74 -1.12 -11.75
N GLU A 179 34.59 -0.64 -10.52
CA GLU A 179 33.57 -1.13 -9.59
C GLU A 179 32.15 -0.98 -10.18
N PRO A 180 31.16 -1.71 -9.68
CA PRO A 180 29.77 -1.54 -10.07
C PRO A 180 29.30 -0.09 -9.96
N VAL A 181 28.46 0.35 -10.90
CA VAL A 181 28.03 1.75 -11.01
C VAL A 181 27.20 2.16 -9.78
N ALA A 182 27.65 3.21 -9.09
CA ALA A 182 27.01 3.77 -7.91
C ALA A 182 26.29 5.09 -8.20
N GLU A 183 26.70 5.82 -9.23
CA GLU A 183 26.15 7.15 -9.57
C GLU A 183 25.49 7.10 -10.95
N GLY A 184 24.35 7.78 -11.08
CA GLY A 184 23.58 7.86 -12.32
C GLY A 184 23.09 9.27 -12.59
N MET A 185 22.38 9.43 -13.70
CA MET A 185 21.75 10.68 -14.09
C MET A 185 20.39 10.80 -13.40
N ASP A 186 20.22 11.79 -12.53
CA ASP A 186 18.93 12.09 -11.92
C ASP A 186 18.01 12.76 -12.95
N LEU A 187 16.90 12.09 -13.24
CA LEU A 187 15.84 12.56 -14.13
C LEU A 187 14.63 13.08 -13.35
N SER A 188 14.72 13.17 -12.03
CA SER A 188 13.64 13.67 -11.19
C SER A 188 13.33 15.14 -11.51
N PHE A 189 12.10 15.52 -11.23
CA PHE A 189 11.68 16.91 -11.30
C PHE A 189 10.76 17.25 -10.13
N THR A 190 10.81 18.50 -9.68
CA THR A 190 9.95 18.98 -8.61
C THR A 190 8.71 19.64 -9.19
N THR A 191 7.55 19.31 -8.64
CA THR A 191 6.28 19.96 -8.95
C THR A 191 5.58 20.43 -7.67
N LYS A 192 4.69 21.42 -7.79
CA LYS A 192 3.90 21.88 -6.64
C LYS A 192 2.91 20.78 -6.22
N ALA A 193 2.88 20.48 -4.93
CA ALA A 193 1.81 19.66 -4.33
C ALA A 193 0.45 20.37 -4.50
N ASP A 194 -0.62 19.59 -4.50
CA ASP A 194 -1.98 20.14 -4.48
C ASP A 194 -2.21 20.92 -3.20
N LYS A 195 -2.73 22.13 -3.36
CA LYS A 195 -3.11 22.97 -2.24
C LYS A 195 -4.34 23.78 -2.65
N PRO A 196 -5.52 23.48 -2.09
CA PRO A 196 -6.69 24.31 -2.31
C PRO A 196 -6.45 25.71 -1.75
N SER A 197 -7.21 26.69 -2.21
CA SER A 197 -7.14 28.08 -1.74
C SER A 197 -8.47 28.52 -1.13
N GLY A 198 -8.41 29.54 -0.27
CA GLY A 198 -9.56 30.17 0.32
C GLY A 198 -9.94 29.62 1.70
N TYR A 199 -11.04 30.14 2.21
CA TYR A 199 -11.56 29.77 3.53
C TYR A 199 -12.74 28.81 3.44
N LYS A 200 -12.77 27.82 4.34
CA LYS A 200 -13.91 26.94 4.59
C LYS A 200 -14.16 26.89 6.09
N ALA A 201 -15.42 26.82 6.50
CA ALA A 201 -15.78 26.72 7.91
C ALA A 201 -16.81 25.60 8.12
N LEU A 202 -16.50 24.66 9.00
CA LEU A 202 -17.46 23.68 9.53
C LEU A 202 -18.08 24.31 10.77
N VAL A 203 -19.41 24.52 10.78
CA VAL A 203 -20.07 25.39 11.75
C VAL A 203 -21.17 24.67 12.53
N GLY A 204 -21.11 24.72 13.85
CA GLY A 204 -22.20 24.29 14.71
C GLY A 204 -22.14 22.86 15.23
N GLY A 205 -21.15 22.08 14.80
CA GLY A 205 -20.97 20.69 15.22
C GLY A 205 -20.36 20.53 16.61
N LYS A 206 -20.41 19.29 17.12
CA LYS A 206 -19.61 18.84 18.26
C LYS A 206 -18.21 18.52 17.76
N VAL A 207 -17.19 19.30 18.18
CA VAL A 207 -15.80 19.07 17.77
C VAL A 207 -15.07 18.26 18.83
N VAL A 208 -14.65 17.05 18.48
CA VAL A 208 -13.79 16.20 19.31
C VAL A 208 -12.37 16.37 18.82
N THR A 209 -11.59 17.17 19.53
CA THR A 209 -10.32 17.69 19.01
C THR A 209 -9.22 16.65 18.93
N MET A 210 -9.25 15.61 19.74
CA MET A 210 -8.16 14.66 19.93
C MET A 210 -6.80 15.31 20.26
N ARG A 211 -6.85 16.55 20.78
CA ARG A 211 -5.66 17.25 21.26
C ARG A 211 -5.00 16.47 22.38
N ASP A 212 -3.69 16.44 22.38
CA ASP A 212 -2.89 15.62 23.30
C ASP A 212 -2.44 16.36 24.57
N ALA A 213 -3.19 17.39 24.94
CA ALA A 213 -2.93 18.09 26.19
C ALA A 213 -3.45 17.26 27.37
N ASP A 214 -2.54 16.72 28.15
CA ASP A 214 -2.78 16.03 29.43
C ASP A 214 -3.74 14.83 29.37
N ASN A 215 -3.84 14.15 28.23
CA ASN A 215 -4.75 13.02 28.01
C ASN A 215 -6.23 13.35 28.36
N THR A 216 -6.61 14.62 28.25
CA THR A 216 -7.95 15.10 28.62
C THR A 216 -8.86 15.08 27.39
N GLN A 217 -10.04 14.50 27.54
CA GLN A 217 -11.08 14.52 26.51
C GLN A 217 -11.57 15.96 26.29
N GLU A 218 -11.10 16.61 25.23
CA GLU A 218 -11.56 17.94 24.85
C GLU A 218 -12.67 17.85 23.81
N VAL A 219 -13.84 18.35 24.18
CA VAL A 219 -15.04 18.44 23.32
C VAL A 219 -15.52 19.87 23.28
N ILE A 220 -15.72 20.41 22.08
CA ILE A 220 -16.26 21.76 21.89
C ILE A 220 -17.67 21.63 21.32
N GLU A 221 -18.67 21.86 22.16
CA GLU A 221 -20.07 21.88 21.75
C GLU A 221 -20.37 23.14 20.93
N ASN A 222 -21.22 23.02 19.90
CA ASN A 222 -21.51 24.10 18.95
C ASN A 222 -20.23 24.79 18.46
N GLY A 223 -19.29 23.97 17.97
CA GLY A 223 -17.95 24.38 17.58
C GLY A 223 -17.89 24.92 16.16
N VAL A 224 -16.75 25.55 15.87
CA VAL A 224 -16.34 25.96 14.51
C VAL A 224 -14.93 25.45 14.26
N VAL A 225 -14.72 24.84 13.11
CA VAL A 225 -13.39 24.58 12.56
C VAL A 225 -13.22 25.44 11.33
N LEU A 226 -12.35 26.44 11.41
CA LEU A 226 -12.00 27.31 10.29
C LEU A 226 -10.76 26.78 9.60
N ILE A 227 -10.87 26.54 8.30
CA ILE A 227 -9.83 26.02 7.43
C ILE A 227 -9.41 27.15 6.50
N LYS A 228 -8.10 27.37 6.39
CA LYS A 228 -7.49 28.22 5.36
C LYS A 228 -6.61 27.38 4.48
N ASP A 229 -6.92 27.35 3.18
CA ASP A 229 -6.22 26.53 2.21
C ASP A 229 -6.33 25.05 2.61
N ASN A 230 -5.21 24.43 2.98
CA ASN A 230 -5.19 23.02 3.42
C ASN A 230 -4.88 22.85 4.93
N ARG A 231 -4.94 23.92 5.72
CA ARG A 231 -4.63 23.86 7.16
C ARG A 231 -5.74 24.42 8.03
N ILE A 232 -5.82 23.93 9.24
CA ILE A 232 -6.70 24.46 10.28
C ILE A 232 -6.17 25.81 10.73
N GLU A 233 -6.94 26.87 10.51
CA GLU A 233 -6.60 28.24 10.92
C GLU A 233 -7.03 28.51 12.36
N ALA A 234 -8.23 28.02 12.73
CA ALA A 234 -8.76 28.17 14.09
C ALA A 234 -9.78 27.07 14.40
N VAL A 235 -9.90 26.76 15.68
CA VAL A 235 -10.94 25.88 16.24
C VAL A 235 -11.40 26.46 17.58
N GLY A 236 -12.71 26.49 17.83
CA GLY A 236 -13.30 27.01 19.07
C GLY A 236 -14.81 27.00 19.03
N LYS A 237 -15.46 27.60 20.04
CA LYS A 237 -16.92 27.75 20.08
C LYS A 237 -17.42 28.71 19.01
N ARG A 238 -18.61 28.47 18.51
CA ARG A 238 -19.29 29.42 17.62
C ARG A 238 -19.46 30.77 18.35
N GLY A 239 -19.01 31.85 17.73
CA GLY A 239 -18.96 33.20 18.31
C GLY A 239 -17.58 33.61 18.82
N ASP A 240 -16.69 32.67 19.13
CA ASP A 240 -15.32 32.97 19.49
C ASP A 240 -14.39 33.00 18.25
N ILE A 241 -14.86 32.42 17.14
CA ILE A 241 -14.11 32.36 15.87
C ILE A 241 -14.74 33.31 14.86
N ALA A 242 -13.93 34.28 14.39
CA ALA A 242 -14.34 35.14 13.29
C ALA A 242 -14.24 34.36 11.96
N ILE A 243 -15.38 34.16 11.31
CA ILE A 243 -15.46 33.50 10.00
C ILE A 243 -15.41 34.59 8.93
N PRO A 244 -14.46 34.57 7.99
CA PRO A 244 -14.43 35.52 6.88
C PRO A 244 -15.69 35.48 6.03
N ASP A 245 -16.14 36.62 5.50
CA ASP A 245 -17.37 36.73 4.70
C ASP A 245 -17.31 35.91 3.41
N ASP A 246 -16.12 35.67 2.87
CA ASP A 246 -15.87 34.88 1.67
C ASP A 246 -15.65 33.39 1.96
N ALA A 247 -15.76 32.96 3.22
CA ALA A 247 -15.61 31.56 3.59
C ALA A 247 -16.82 30.74 3.13
N MET A 248 -16.56 29.59 2.51
CA MET A 248 -17.57 28.57 2.30
C MET A 248 -17.96 27.97 3.64
N GLN A 249 -19.21 28.14 4.07
CA GLN A 249 -19.70 27.61 5.33
C GLN A 249 -20.51 26.32 5.10
N ILE A 250 -20.21 25.32 5.91
CA ILE A 250 -20.87 24.01 5.91
C ILE A 250 -21.52 23.86 7.30
N ASP A 251 -22.83 23.72 7.33
CA ASP A 251 -23.58 23.48 8.56
C ASP A 251 -23.35 22.03 9.04
N THR A 252 -22.81 21.91 10.23
CA THR A 252 -22.54 20.65 10.91
C THR A 252 -23.35 20.51 12.21
N SER A 253 -24.44 21.29 12.36
CA SER A 253 -25.29 21.24 13.53
C SER A 253 -25.87 19.84 13.73
N GLY A 254 -25.77 19.31 14.95
CA GLY A 254 -26.20 17.96 15.30
C GLY A 254 -25.23 16.85 14.92
N LYS A 255 -24.09 17.19 14.29
CA LYS A 255 -23.05 16.26 13.82
C LYS A 255 -21.81 16.33 14.70
N THR A 256 -20.97 15.30 14.61
CA THR A 256 -19.67 15.28 15.28
C THR A 256 -18.54 15.48 14.25
N ILE A 257 -17.58 16.34 14.60
CA ILE A 257 -16.36 16.57 13.81
C ILE A 257 -15.19 15.92 14.54
N ILE A 258 -14.49 15.00 13.89
CA ILE A 258 -13.28 14.34 14.39
C ILE A 258 -12.13 14.56 13.42
N PRO A 259 -10.87 14.34 13.82
CA PRO A 259 -9.76 14.21 12.85
C PRO A 259 -10.03 13.08 11.87
N GLY A 260 -9.48 13.16 10.68
CA GLY A 260 -9.50 12.06 9.72
C GLY A 260 -8.88 10.79 10.28
N LEU A 261 -9.45 9.64 9.93
CA LEU A 261 -8.95 8.35 10.39
C LEU A 261 -7.58 8.05 9.78
N VAL A 262 -6.70 7.50 10.62
CA VAL A 262 -5.34 7.06 10.27
C VAL A 262 -5.31 5.54 10.42
N ASP A 263 -5.30 4.84 9.30
CA ASP A 263 -5.12 3.39 9.26
C ASP A 263 -3.63 3.06 9.23
N ALA A 264 -3.10 2.61 10.36
CA ALA A 264 -1.67 2.39 10.53
C ALA A 264 -1.17 1.06 9.92
N HIS A 265 -2.09 0.18 9.53
CA HIS A 265 -1.79 -1.08 8.85
C HIS A 265 -2.86 -1.38 7.80
N ALA A 266 -2.80 -0.65 6.70
CA ALA A 266 -3.66 -0.83 5.54
C ALA A 266 -2.97 -1.68 4.47
N HIS A 267 -3.76 -2.40 3.70
CA HIS A 267 -3.30 -3.02 2.46
C HIS A 267 -4.26 -2.63 1.34
N GLY A 268 -3.77 -2.66 0.12
CA GLY A 268 -4.61 -2.41 -1.05
C GLY A 268 -3.78 -2.19 -2.30
N SER A 269 -4.31 -2.61 -3.45
CA SER A 269 -3.64 -2.39 -4.73
C SER A 269 -3.69 -0.92 -5.12
N GLN A 270 -2.55 -0.35 -5.46
CA GLN A 270 -2.45 1.03 -5.94
C GLN A 270 -2.38 1.11 -7.46
N GLY A 271 -1.89 0.06 -8.07
CA GLY A 271 -1.78 -0.11 -9.50
C GLY A 271 -1.68 -1.58 -9.88
N ARG A 272 -1.44 -1.85 -11.13
CA ARG A 272 -1.10 -3.19 -11.62
C ARG A 272 -0.27 -3.10 -12.88
N ASN A 273 0.85 -3.83 -12.91
CA ASN A 273 1.79 -3.81 -14.02
C ASN A 273 2.19 -2.36 -14.39
N GLU A 274 2.51 -1.56 -13.37
CA GLU A 274 2.97 -0.17 -13.49
C GLU A 274 1.92 0.82 -14.03
N ILE A 275 0.66 0.42 -14.08
CA ILE A 275 -0.45 1.31 -14.42
C ILE A 275 -1.19 1.70 -13.15
N ILE A 276 -1.18 3.00 -12.86
CA ILE A 276 -1.94 3.59 -11.77
C ILE A 276 -3.27 4.08 -12.34
N PRO A 277 -4.42 3.59 -11.86
CA PRO A 277 -5.71 4.06 -12.34
C PRO A 277 -5.94 5.51 -11.92
N GLN A 278 -6.55 6.30 -12.80
CA GLN A 278 -6.93 7.67 -12.48
C GLN A 278 -7.93 7.72 -11.32
N GLN A 279 -8.81 6.73 -11.24
CA GLN A 279 -9.72 6.52 -10.12
C GLN A 279 -9.54 5.09 -9.60
N ASN A 280 -9.23 4.98 -8.31
CA ASN A 280 -9.11 3.71 -7.63
C ASN A 280 -10.32 3.53 -6.71
N TRP A 281 -11.17 2.57 -6.99
CA TRP A 281 -12.39 2.34 -6.22
C TRP A 281 -12.11 2.04 -4.73
N SER A 282 -11.02 1.34 -4.43
CA SER A 282 -10.66 1.01 -3.04
C SER A 282 -10.26 2.27 -2.26
N GLN A 283 -9.62 3.23 -2.91
CA GLN A 283 -9.27 4.50 -2.29
C GLN A 283 -10.49 5.41 -2.13
N PHE A 284 -11.43 5.39 -3.06
CA PHE A 284 -12.69 6.08 -2.89
C PHE A 284 -13.51 5.49 -1.74
N SER A 285 -13.53 4.16 -1.60
CA SER A 285 -14.13 3.51 -0.44
C SER A 285 -13.50 4.00 0.86
N ASN A 286 -12.17 4.01 0.97
CA ASN A 286 -11.47 4.54 2.14
C ASN A 286 -11.87 5.99 2.46
N VAL A 287 -11.82 6.88 1.47
CA VAL A 287 -12.20 8.30 1.68
C VAL A 287 -13.67 8.45 2.04
N SER A 288 -14.56 7.63 1.46
CA SER A 288 -16.00 7.68 1.77
C SER A 288 -16.33 7.29 3.21
N PHE A 289 -15.48 6.48 3.82
CA PHE A 289 -15.55 6.11 5.23
C PHE A 289 -14.65 6.97 6.13
N GLY A 290 -14.13 8.10 5.65
CA GLY A 290 -13.36 9.04 6.45
C GLY A 290 -11.92 8.63 6.76
N VAL A 291 -11.38 7.60 6.10
CA VAL A 291 -9.95 7.29 6.17
C VAL A 291 -9.20 8.30 5.32
N THR A 292 -8.37 9.13 5.95
CA THR A 292 -7.63 10.22 5.29
C THR A 292 -6.14 9.95 5.18
N THR A 293 -5.63 8.97 5.92
CA THR A 293 -4.23 8.55 5.90
C THR A 293 -4.14 7.04 6.01
N ILE A 294 -3.34 6.42 5.17
CA ILE A 294 -3.01 5.00 5.22
C ILE A 294 -1.49 4.80 5.29
N HIS A 295 -1.07 3.82 6.05
CA HIS A 295 0.27 3.25 6.00
C HIS A 295 0.16 1.79 5.58
N ASP A 296 0.66 1.48 4.39
CA ASP A 296 0.67 0.12 3.84
C ASP A 296 2.04 -0.53 4.09
N PRO A 297 2.13 -1.49 5.00
CA PRO A 297 3.42 -2.11 5.36
C PRO A 297 3.87 -3.20 4.38
N SER A 298 3.25 -3.33 3.20
CA SER A 298 3.63 -4.33 2.20
C SER A 298 2.98 -4.06 0.85
N ASN A 299 3.71 -3.49 -0.11
CA ASN A 299 3.16 -3.23 -1.44
C ASN A 299 4.26 -3.27 -2.51
N ASP A 300 3.87 -3.26 -3.78
CA ASP A 300 4.80 -3.00 -4.86
C ASP A 300 5.41 -1.61 -4.73
N THR A 301 6.74 -1.54 -4.75
CA THR A 301 7.47 -0.30 -4.48
C THR A 301 7.19 0.77 -5.54
N THR A 302 7.17 0.39 -6.81
CA THR A 302 6.97 1.34 -7.92
C THR A 302 5.55 1.87 -7.91
N GLU A 303 4.55 0.99 -7.77
CA GLU A 303 3.14 1.36 -7.84
C GLU A 303 2.71 2.22 -6.67
N ILE A 304 3.09 1.86 -5.44
CA ILE A 304 2.61 2.60 -4.26
C ILE A 304 3.22 3.99 -4.15
N PHE A 305 4.50 4.16 -4.45
CA PHE A 305 5.12 5.49 -4.37
C PHE A 305 4.72 6.37 -5.54
N ALA A 306 4.48 5.81 -6.75
CA ALA A 306 3.88 6.56 -7.85
C ALA A 306 2.46 7.03 -7.50
N ALA A 307 1.63 6.18 -6.91
CA ALA A 307 0.29 6.56 -6.43
C ALA A 307 0.37 7.64 -5.35
N ALA A 308 1.31 7.54 -4.41
CA ALA A 308 1.54 8.55 -3.37
C ALA A 308 1.91 9.91 -3.96
N GLU A 309 2.77 9.96 -4.99
CA GLU A 309 3.11 11.20 -5.70
C GLU A 309 1.92 11.79 -6.45
N LEU A 310 1.13 10.95 -7.14
CA LEU A 310 -0.09 11.39 -7.83
C LEU A 310 -1.13 11.92 -6.85
N GLN A 311 -1.28 11.30 -5.67
CA GLN A 311 -2.16 11.77 -4.61
C GLN A 311 -1.70 13.15 -4.09
N ARG A 312 -0.42 13.32 -3.75
CA ARG A 312 0.13 14.61 -3.30
C ARG A 312 -0.03 15.71 -4.35
N LYS A 313 0.04 15.35 -5.63
CA LYS A 313 -0.19 16.26 -6.76
C LYS A 313 -1.67 16.57 -6.99
N GLY A 314 -2.60 15.85 -6.34
CA GLY A 314 -4.04 16.00 -6.55
C GLY A 314 -4.51 15.44 -7.91
N LYS A 315 -3.78 14.47 -8.47
CA LYS A 315 -4.15 13.81 -9.71
C LYS A 315 -5.09 12.61 -9.49
N ILE A 316 -5.07 12.05 -8.30
CA ILE A 316 -6.00 11.03 -7.84
C ILE A 316 -6.58 11.43 -6.47
N VAL A 317 -7.82 11.03 -6.22
CA VAL A 317 -8.47 11.15 -4.90
C VAL A 317 -8.20 9.87 -4.13
N ALA A 318 -7.43 9.98 -3.06
CA ALA A 318 -7.07 8.88 -2.19
C ALA A 318 -6.66 9.43 -0.82
N PRO A 319 -6.69 8.65 0.27
CA PRO A 319 -6.00 9.01 1.51
C PRO A 319 -4.55 9.40 1.25
N ARG A 320 -3.90 10.06 2.19
CA ARG A 320 -2.42 10.18 2.15
C ARG A 320 -1.82 8.80 2.21
N ILE A 321 -0.97 8.47 1.24
CA ILE A 321 -0.39 7.14 1.08
C ILE A 321 1.04 7.15 1.61
N TYR A 322 1.30 6.29 2.58
CA TYR A 322 2.63 5.96 3.08
C TYR A 322 2.83 4.45 3.05
N SER A 323 4.06 3.99 2.90
CA SER A 323 4.33 2.56 2.77
C SER A 323 5.76 2.20 3.15
N THR A 324 5.97 0.91 3.37
CA THR A 324 7.29 0.30 3.42
C THR A 324 7.81 -0.09 2.03
N GLY A 325 6.95 -0.12 1.02
CA GLY A 325 7.24 -0.81 -0.24
C GLY A 325 7.41 -2.31 -0.04
N THR A 326 8.27 -2.93 -0.83
CA THR A 326 8.54 -4.37 -0.80
C THR A 326 9.09 -4.81 0.56
N ILE A 327 8.53 -5.89 1.11
CA ILE A 327 8.94 -6.44 2.39
C ILE A 327 10.37 -6.98 2.37
N LEU A 328 11.02 -6.97 3.54
CA LEU A 328 12.31 -7.60 3.79
C LEU A 328 12.10 -8.95 4.46
N TYR A 329 12.60 -10.02 3.85
CA TYR A 329 12.43 -11.37 4.35
C TYR A 329 13.71 -12.19 4.14
N GLY A 330 14.34 -12.61 5.23
CA GLY A 330 15.64 -13.25 5.21
C GLY A 330 15.63 -14.76 5.03
N ALA A 331 14.47 -15.40 4.87
CA ALA A 331 14.40 -16.83 4.60
C ALA A 331 14.30 -17.11 3.10
N GLU A 332 14.87 -18.22 2.68
CA GLU A 332 14.65 -18.76 1.32
C GLU A 332 13.22 -19.28 1.17
N GLY A 333 12.67 -19.17 0.00
CA GLY A 333 11.34 -19.67 -0.38
C GLY A 333 10.27 -18.57 -0.47
N LEU A 334 9.07 -18.96 -0.72
CA LEU A 334 7.81 -18.20 -0.76
C LEU A 334 7.91 -16.70 -1.17
N GLY A 335 8.46 -16.41 -2.34
CA GLY A 335 8.16 -15.21 -3.11
C GLY A 335 8.65 -13.85 -2.66
N TYR A 336 9.10 -13.73 -1.47
CA TYR A 336 9.58 -12.46 -0.98
C TYR A 336 11.01 -12.23 -1.44
N LYS A 337 11.28 -11.04 -1.98
CA LYS A 337 12.40 -10.84 -2.88
C LYS A 337 13.68 -10.36 -2.21
N ALA A 338 13.62 -9.90 -0.97
CA ALA A 338 14.75 -9.29 -0.28
C ALA A 338 15.36 -10.24 0.74
N ILE A 339 16.28 -11.09 0.33
CA ILE A 339 17.02 -11.98 1.24
C ILE A 339 18.06 -11.16 2.01
N ILE A 340 18.13 -11.39 3.31
CA ILE A 340 19.10 -10.77 4.22
C ILE A 340 20.03 -11.85 4.74
N ASN A 341 21.26 -11.88 4.28
CA ASN A 341 22.31 -12.78 4.76
C ASN A 341 23.19 -12.08 5.79
N ASP A 342 23.50 -10.82 5.56
CA ASP A 342 24.39 -9.99 6.36
C ASP A 342 23.91 -8.54 6.45
N TYR A 343 24.70 -7.69 7.07
CA TYR A 343 24.38 -6.27 7.25
C TYR A 343 24.38 -5.50 5.91
N GLU A 344 25.25 -5.84 4.99
CA GLU A 344 25.37 -5.19 3.69
C GLU A 344 24.10 -5.42 2.87
N ASP A 345 23.55 -6.63 2.88
CA ASP A 345 22.24 -6.93 2.27
C ASP A 345 21.13 -6.09 2.91
N ALA A 346 21.09 -6.04 4.25
CA ALA A 346 20.11 -5.25 4.97
C ALA A 346 20.22 -3.75 4.65
N TYR A 347 21.43 -3.22 4.61
CA TYR A 347 21.68 -1.81 4.30
C TYR A 347 21.24 -1.47 2.89
N PHE A 348 21.60 -2.31 1.90
CA PHE A 348 21.22 -2.16 0.50
C PHE A 348 19.69 -2.12 0.33
N HIS A 349 18.97 -3.05 0.95
CA HIS A 349 17.51 -3.09 0.80
C HIS A 349 16.80 -1.93 1.51
N VAL A 350 17.29 -1.49 2.66
CA VAL A 350 16.76 -0.30 3.35
C VAL A 350 17.02 0.96 2.52
N GLU A 351 18.25 1.12 1.99
CA GLU A 351 18.62 2.25 1.12
C GLU A 351 17.74 2.33 -0.11
N ARG A 352 17.55 1.21 -0.81
CA ARG A 352 16.70 1.11 -2.00
C ARG A 352 15.26 1.58 -1.72
N LEU A 353 14.67 1.14 -0.61
CA LEU A 353 13.31 1.49 -0.25
C LEU A 353 13.21 2.98 0.15
N LYS A 354 14.19 3.48 0.88
CA LYS A 354 14.26 4.90 1.24
C LYS A 354 14.34 5.80 0.00
N GLU A 355 15.17 5.44 -0.98
CA GLU A 355 15.31 6.16 -2.25
C GLU A 355 14.02 6.17 -3.06
N ALA A 356 13.24 5.10 -2.99
CA ALA A 356 11.92 5.02 -3.61
C ALA A 356 10.85 5.88 -2.90
N GLY A 357 11.09 6.34 -1.66
CA GLY A 357 10.19 7.20 -0.90
C GLY A 357 9.58 6.57 0.35
N ALA A 358 10.04 5.39 0.77
CA ALA A 358 9.60 4.75 2.01
C ALA A 358 10.03 5.56 3.24
N ILE A 359 9.13 5.62 4.24
CA ILE A 359 9.42 6.18 5.57
C ILE A 359 9.76 5.12 6.61
N SER A 360 9.50 3.88 6.26
CA SER A 360 9.63 2.69 7.10
C SER A 360 9.97 1.48 6.24
N VAL A 361 10.43 0.41 6.86
CA VAL A 361 10.63 -0.89 6.22
C VAL A 361 9.91 -1.98 6.97
N LYS A 362 9.36 -2.96 6.25
CA LYS A 362 8.72 -4.14 6.84
C LYS A 362 9.74 -5.25 7.07
N SER A 363 9.98 -5.60 8.32
CA SER A 363 10.73 -6.81 8.70
C SER A 363 9.74 -7.98 8.80
N TYR A 364 9.50 -8.67 7.68
CA TYR A 364 8.43 -9.66 7.56
C TYR A 364 8.86 -11.02 8.13
N ASN A 365 8.20 -11.45 9.22
CA ASN A 365 8.35 -12.80 9.81
C ASN A 365 9.79 -13.35 9.81
N GLN A 366 10.80 -12.50 9.94
CA GLN A 366 12.21 -12.89 9.90
C GLN A 366 12.45 -14.00 10.94
N PRO A 367 12.80 -15.22 10.52
CA PRO A 367 12.88 -16.35 11.46
C PRO A 367 14.09 -16.24 12.40
N ARG A 368 15.17 -15.63 11.93
CA ARG A 368 16.40 -15.46 12.68
C ARG A 368 16.46 -14.06 13.31
N ARG A 369 16.79 -14.00 14.59
CA ARG A 369 16.90 -12.74 15.33
C ARG A 369 18.03 -11.86 14.81
N ASP A 370 19.16 -12.44 14.42
CA ASP A 370 20.28 -11.69 13.85
C ASP A 370 19.89 -10.94 12.56
N GLN A 371 19.07 -11.55 11.70
CA GLN A 371 18.56 -10.88 10.50
C GLN A 371 17.68 -9.67 10.86
N ARG A 372 16.79 -9.81 11.87
CA ARG A 372 15.99 -8.68 12.37
C ARG A 372 16.86 -7.55 12.92
N GLN A 373 17.91 -7.89 13.65
CA GLN A 373 18.85 -6.91 14.21
C GLN A 373 19.67 -6.21 13.13
N GLN A 374 20.06 -6.90 12.06
CA GLN A 374 20.73 -6.30 10.90
C GLN A 374 19.82 -5.28 10.20
N VAL A 375 18.54 -5.62 9.97
CA VAL A 375 17.55 -4.70 9.40
C VAL A 375 17.36 -3.48 10.30
N LEU A 376 17.22 -3.67 11.62
CA LEU A 376 17.11 -2.57 12.58
C LEU A 376 18.31 -1.63 12.53
N TRP A 377 19.51 -2.19 12.51
CA TRP A 377 20.73 -1.41 12.47
C TRP A 377 20.87 -0.63 11.16
N ALA A 378 20.59 -1.27 10.03
CA ALA A 378 20.58 -0.61 8.74
C ALA A 378 19.54 0.52 8.68
N ALA A 379 18.32 0.28 9.18
CA ALA A 379 17.26 1.27 9.24
C ALA A 379 17.61 2.45 10.17
N LYS A 380 18.16 2.18 11.35
CA LYS A 380 18.62 3.21 12.28
C LYS A 380 19.67 4.13 11.65
N ASN A 381 20.65 3.56 10.96
CA ASN A 381 21.70 4.33 10.28
C ASN A 381 21.17 5.20 9.15
N GLN A 382 19.98 4.87 8.63
CA GLN A 382 19.31 5.61 7.56
C GLN A 382 18.10 6.43 8.04
N ALA A 383 17.89 6.51 9.36
CA ALA A 383 16.77 7.22 9.99
C ALA A 383 15.38 6.73 9.48
N MET A 384 15.22 5.41 9.38
CA MET A 384 13.99 4.74 8.96
C MET A 384 13.33 4.01 10.13
N MET A 385 12.01 3.96 10.15
CA MET A 385 11.24 3.11 11.06
C MET A 385 11.29 1.64 10.59
N VAL A 386 11.14 0.70 11.53
CA VAL A 386 11.02 -0.73 11.22
C VAL A 386 9.74 -1.27 11.81
N VAL A 387 8.81 -1.67 10.94
CA VAL A 387 7.55 -2.32 11.29
C VAL A 387 7.74 -3.84 11.14
N PRO A 388 7.71 -4.61 12.23
CA PRO A 388 7.84 -6.05 12.15
C PRO A 388 6.50 -6.71 11.91
N GLU A 389 6.49 -7.81 11.18
CA GLU A 389 5.38 -8.74 11.20
C GLU A 389 5.40 -9.52 12.51
N GLY A 390 4.35 -9.40 13.32
CA GLY A 390 4.17 -10.25 14.49
C GLY A 390 3.94 -11.70 14.08
N GLY A 391 4.47 -12.62 14.85
CA GLY A 391 4.38 -14.05 14.53
C GLY A 391 3.59 -14.84 15.56
N GLY A 392 3.28 -16.09 15.23
CA GLY A 392 2.58 -17.05 16.10
C GLY A 392 3.38 -17.54 17.30
N LYS A 393 4.48 -16.87 17.67
CA LYS A 393 5.33 -17.22 18.82
C LYS A 393 5.55 -16.02 19.72
N LEU A 394 5.05 -16.07 20.95
CA LEU A 394 5.17 -15.00 21.93
C LEU A 394 6.64 -14.56 22.11
N GLN A 395 7.56 -15.50 22.30
CA GLN A 395 8.97 -15.18 22.53
C GLN A 395 9.61 -14.43 21.37
N GLN A 396 9.21 -14.73 20.13
CA GLN A 396 9.66 -13.99 18.96
C GLN A 396 9.17 -12.54 19.03
N ASN A 397 7.91 -12.33 19.35
CA ASN A 397 7.33 -10.99 19.47
C ASN A 397 7.99 -10.19 20.61
N LEU A 398 8.26 -10.82 21.76
CA LEU A 398 8.97 -10.15 22.85
C LEU A 398 10.40 -9.74 22.46
N THR A 399 11.09 -10.52 21.61
CA THR A 399 12.41 -10.08 21.11
C THR A 399 12.33 -8.87 20.20
N MET A 400 11.20 -8.64 19.51
CA MET A 400 11.00 -7.44 18.70
C MET A 400 10.92 -6.19 19.59
N LEU A 401 10.25 -6.27 20.75
CA LEU A 401 10.24 -5.18 21.72
C LEU A 401 11.65 -4.87 22.21
N VAL A 402 12.38 -5.90 22.61
CA VAL A 402 13.75 -5.76 23.17
C VAL A 402 14.73 -5.22 22.14
N ASP A 403 14.60 -5.64 20.88
CA ASP A 403 15.51 -5.23 19.81
C ASP A 403 15.24 -3.80 19.31
N GLY A 404 14.08 -3.19 19.64
CA GLY A 404 13.79 -1.79 19.36
C GLY A 404 13.15 -1.53 18.00
N HIS A 405 12.24 -2.42 17.54
CA HIS A 405 11.36 -2.11 16.42
C HIS A 405 10.40 -0.96 16.79
N THR A 406 9.73 -0.38 15.81
CA THR A 406 8.83 0.77 16.03
C THR A 406 7.52 0.35 16.70
N GLY A 407 6.99 -0.81 16.37
CA GLY A 407 5.77 -1.36 16.92
C GLY A 407 5.63 -2.84 16.62
N LEU A 408 4.53 -3.46 17.06
CA LEU A 408 4.14 -4.82 16.68
C LEU A 408 2.90 -4.77 15.81
N GLU A 409 3.00 -5.36 14.64
CA GLU A 409 1.89 -5.58 13.74
C GLU A 409 1.27 -6.95 14.01
N HIS A 410 -0.06 -7.02 13.96
CA HIS A 410 -0.87 -8.18 14.30
C HIS A 410 -0.94 -8.53 15.79
N SER A 411 -1.97 -9.33 16.13
CA SER A 411 -2.20 -9.75 17.49
C SER A 411 -1.12 -10.68 17.99
N ILE A 412 -0.74 -10.53 19.26
CA ILE A 412 0.14 -11.51 19.90
C ILE A 412 -0.61 -12.83 20.13
N PRO A 413 0.07 -13.98 20.04
CA PRO A 413 -0.57 -15.29 20.05
C PRO A 413 -0.85 -15.81 21.47
N VAL A 414 -1.44 -14.98 22.32
CA VAL A 414 -1.83 -15.33 23.69
C VAL A 414 -3.17 -14.65 24.01
N GLU A 415 -4.04 -15.37 24.69
CA GLU A 415 -5.32 -14.83 25.16
C GLU A 415 -5.11 -13.76 26.24
N LYS A 416 -4.14 -13.98 27.11
CA LYS A 416 -3.83 -13.08 28.22
C LYS A 416 -2.32 -12.93 28.41
N GLY A 417 -1.86 -11.69 28.47
CA GLY A 417 -0.52 -11.36 28.92
C GLY A 417 -0.44 -11.26 30.45
N TYR A 418 0.75 -11.44 31.00
CA TYR A 418 0.99 -11.26 32.41
C TYR A 418 1.80 -9.97 32.66
N SER A 419 1.91 -9.59 33.93
CA SER A 419 2.52 -8.32 34.33
C SER A 419 3.97 -8.14 33.87
N ASP A 420 4.73 -9.20 33.68
CA ASP A 420 6.08 -9.17 33.13
C ASP A 420 6.11 -8.69 31.68
N VAL A 421 5.20 -9.19 30.84
CA VAL A 421 5.04 -8.76 29.44
C VAL A 421 4.58 -7.30 29.39
N THR A 422 3.57 -6.96 30.17
CA THR A 422 3.03 -5.59 30.23
C THR A 422 4.08 -4.58 30.71
N GLN A 423 4.87 -4.93 31.74
CA GLN A 423 5.96 -4.08 32.25
C GLN A 423 7.10 -3.93 31.22
N LEU A 424 7.46 -5.01 30.53
CA LEU A 424 8.44 -4.96 29.46
C LEU A 424 7.98 -4.01 28.35
N TRP A 425 6.72 -4.13 27.94
CA TRP A 425 6.16 -3.29 26.87
C TRP A 425 6.13 -1.81 27.29
N LYS A 426 5.60 -1.53 28.48
CA LYS A 426 5.57 -0.18 29.06
C LYS A 426 6.96 0.46 29.17
N ALA A 427 8.02 -0.31 29.38
CA ALA A 427 9.38 0.18 29.47
C ALA A 427 9.96 0.62 28.11
N THR A 428 9.22 0.41 27.02
CA THR A 428 9.57 0.80 25.65
C THR A 428 8.55 1.80 25.12
N GLU A 429 8.88 2.49 24.04
CA GLU A 429 7.91 3.30 23.26
C GLU A 429 7.29 2.50 22.12
N PHE A 430 7.34 1.19 22.21
CA PHE A 430 6.89 0.24 21.19
C PHE A 430 5.37 0.24 21.06
N GLY A 431 4.85 0.61 19.88
CA GLY A 431 3.42 0.66 19.61
C GLY A 431 2.79 -0.72 19.35
N TYR A 432 1.48 -0.77 19.29
CA TYR A 432 0.74 -1.98 19.01
C TYR A 432 -0.40 -1.73 18.00
N THR A 433 -0.32 -2.41 16.85
CA THR A 433 -1.34 -2.39 15.80
C THR A 433 -1.86 -3.83 15.63
N PRO A 434 -2.81 -4.27 16.47
CA PRO A 434 -3.24 -5.67 16.56
C PRO A 434 -3.97 -6.21 15.34
N THR A 435 -4.48 -5.33 14.46
CA THR A 435 -5.29 -5.72 13.31
C THR A 435 -6.41 -6.70 13.70
N PHE A 436 -7.33 -6.24 14.54
CA PHE A 436 -8.37 -7.10 15.14
C PHE A 436 -9.21 -7.84 14.11
N VAL A 437 -9.40 -7.22 12.93
CA VAL A 437 -10.16 -7.83 11.82
C VAL A 437 -9.53 -9.11 11.30
N VAL A 438 -8.21 -9.33 11.51
CA VAL A 438 -7.46 -10.54 11.14
C VAL A 438 -6.74 -11.17 12.33
N SER A 439 -7.31 -11.05 13.53
CA SER A 439 -6.71 -11.54 14.78
C SER A 439 -6.47 -13.05 14.79
N TYR A 440 -5.37 -13.47 15.45
CA TYR A 440 -5.01 -14.87 15.59
C TYR A 440 -5.82 -15.60 16.69
N GLY A 441 -5.80 -16.92 16.66
CA GLY A 441 -6.25 -17.78 17.75
C GLY A 441 -7.70 -18.23 17.72
N GLY A 442 -8.43 -17.92 16.66
CA GLY A 442 -9.83 -18.28 16.49
C GLY A 442 -10.40 -17.67 15.22
N MET A 443 -11.72 -17.55 15.15
CA MET A 443 -12.35 -16.79 14.08
C MET A 443 -12.06 -15.29 14.26
N MET A 444 -11.85 -14.64 13.13
CA MET A 444 -11.37 -13.25 13.07
C MET A 444 -12.50 -12.22 13.20
N GLY A 445 -12.16 -10.98 13.47
CA GLY A 445 -13.12 -9.87 13.53
C GLY A 445 -13.85 -9.62 12.22
N GLU A 446 -13.20 -9.76 11.06
CA GLU A 446 -13.88 -9.66 9.76
C GLU A 446 -15.00 -10.72 9.62
N GLU A 447 -14.72 -11.96 9.99
CA GLU A 447 -15.71 -13.06 9.94
C GLU A 447 -16.88 -12.77 10.87
N TYR A 448 -16.62 -12.18 12.06
CA TYR A 448 -17.66 -11.73 12.97
C TYR A 448 -18.62 -10.75 12.30
N TRP A 449 -18.09 -9.70 11.67
CA TRP A 449 -18.93 -8.68 11.05
C TRP A 449 -19.72 -9.23 9.87
N TYR A 450 -19.15 -10.16 9.07
CA TYR A 450 -19.89 -10.85 8.02
C TYR A 450 -20.96 -11.80 8.55
N ASP A 451 -20.79 -12.40 9.75
CA ASP A 451 -21.80 -13.24 10.40
C ASP A 451 -22.93 -12.41 11.02
N LYS A 452 -22.57 -11.33 11.75
CA LYS A 452 -23.53 -10.56 12.57
C LYS A 452 -24.18 -9.40 11.83
N THR A 453 -23.69 -9.03 10.65
CA THR A 453 -24.18 -7.88 9.89
C THR A 453 -24.36 -8.21 8.42
N GLU A 454 -25.07 -7.36 7.68
CA GLU A 454 -25.32 -7.53 6.25
C GLU A 454 -24.36 -6.66 5.43
N VAL A 455 -23.04 -6.89 5.57
CA VAL A 455 -21.97 -6.11 4.91
C VAL A 455 -22.24 -5.85 3.43
N TRP A 456 -22.78 -6.84 2.74
CA TRP A 456 -23.14 -6.78 1.31
C TRP A 456 -24.30 -5.85 0.98
N LYS A 457 -25.00 -5.31 1.97
CA LYS A 457 -26.07 -4.32 1.80
C LYS A 457 -25.62 -2.90 2.15
N ASN A 458 -24.39 -2.72 2.65
CA ASN A 458 -23.90 -1.40 2.99
C ASN A 458 -23.90 -0.50 1.74
N PRO A 459 -24.62 0.62 1.73
CA PRO A 459 -24.83 1.42 0.52
C PRO A 459 -23.57 2.05 -0.03
N ARG A 460 -22.57 2.36 0.81
CA ARG A 460 -21.28 2.90 0.36
C ARG A 460 -20.42 1.83 -0.30
N LEU A 461 -20.40 0.63 0.28
CA LEU A 461 -19.73 -0.50 -0.36
C LEU A 461 -20.37 -0.85 -1.70
N LEU A 462 -21.71 -0.87 -1.77
CA LEU A 462 -22.43 -1.07 -3.03
C LEU A 462 -22.09 -0.01 -4.08
N ARG A 463 -21.76 1.21 -3.65
CA ARG A 463 -21.39 2.31 -4.54
C ARG A 463 -19.97 2.16 -5.10
N TYR A 464 -19.01 1.83 -4.25
CA TYR A 464 -17.59 1.92 -4.59
C TYR A 464 -16.90 0.57 -4.74
N THR A 465 -17.47 -0.52 -4.28
CA THR A 465 -16.85 -1.84 -4.36
C THR A 465 -17.50 -2.68 -5.46
N PRO A 466 -16.75 -3.20 -6.44
CA PRO A 466 -17.30 -4.10 -7.45
C PRO A 466 -18.01 -5.31 -6.81
N SER A 467 -19.19 -5.68 -7.33
CA SER A 467 -19.99 -6.79 -6.78
C SER A 467 -19.21 -8.10 -6.73
N THR A 468 -18.38 -8.37 -7.73
CA THR A 468 -17.50 -9.54 -7.77
C THR A 468 -16.52 -9.64 -6.59
N ILE A 469 -16.21 -8.51 -5.96
CA ILE A 469 -15.37 -8.41 -4.76
C ILE A 469 -16.25 -8.49 -3.50
N LEU A 470 -17.33 -7.70 -3.46
CA LEU A 470 -18.21 -7.60 -2.29
C LEU A 470 -18.94 -8.91 -1.98
N ASP A 471 -19.51 -9.55 -3.00
CA ASP A 471 -20.34 -10.74 -2.84
C ASP A 471 -19.52 -11.99 -2.52
N LYS A 472 -18.28 -12.05 -2.96
CA LYS A 472 -17.45 -13.26 -2.84
C LYS A 472 -17.31 -13.76 -1.39
N ARG A 473 -17.17 -12.86 -0.42
CA ARG A 473 -17.09 -13.21 1.01
C ARG A 473 -18.46 -13.34 1.66
N ALA A 474 -19.48 -12.68 1.13
CA ALA A 474 -20.84 -12.73 1.67
C ALA A 474 -21.55 -14.06 1.41
N ILE A 475 -21.37 -14.66 0.22
CA ILE A 475 -22.11 -15.86 -0.23
C ILE A 475 -21.82 -17.10 0.62
N ARG A 476 -20.57 -17.28 1.06
CA ARG A 476 -20.14 -18.43 1.86
C ARG A 476 -19.38 -17.98 3.10
N ARG A 477 -19.99 -17.09 3.87
CA ARG A 477 -19.39 -16.62 5.11
C ARG A 477 -19.39 -17.72 6.17
N PRO A 478 -18.33 -17.88 6.93
CA PRO A 478 -18.33 -18.72 8.12
C PRO A 478 -19.24 -18.11 9.19
N THR A 479 -19.85 -18.96 9.98
CA THR A 479 -20.68 -18.57 11.14
C THR A 479 -20.29 -19.40 12.35
N ALA A 480 -20.32 -18.82 13.54
CA ALA A 480 -19.92 -19.51 14.76
C ALA A 480 -20.65 -18.96 16.00
N PRO A 481 -20.67 -19.74 17.10
CA PRO A 481 -21.03 -19.20 18.41
C PRO A 481 -20.11 -18.04 18.81
N GLU A 482 -20.65 -17.08 19.57
CA GLU A 482 -19.97 -15.84 19.97
C GLU A 482 -18.60 -16.06 20.58
N ASN A 483 -18.47 -17.08 21.44
CA ASN A 483 -17.23 -17.41 22.14
C ASN A 483 -16.12 -18.03 21.27
N GLN A 484 -16.34 -18.21 19.96
CA GLN A 484 -15.32 -18.69 19.02
C GLN A 484 -14.65 -17.56 18.26
N TYR A 485 -15.18 -16.34 18.35
CA TYR A 485 -14.56 -15.16 17.77
C TYR A 485 -13.52 -14.58 18.72
N ASN A 486 -12.24 -14.65 18.33
CA ASN A 486 -11.15 -14.33 19.24
C ASN A 486 -10.80 -12.83 19.29
N HIS A 487 -11.31 -12.02 18.37
CA HIS A 487 -10.99 -10.59 18.30
C HIS A 487 -11.32 -9.83 19.58
N GLN A 488 -12.38 -10.23 20.32
CA GLN A 488 -12.77 -9.59 21.59
C GLN A 488 -11.74 -9.84 22.69
N ASN A 489 -11.17 -11.04 22.77
CA ASN A 489 -10.09 -11.37 23.71
C ASN A 489 -8.82 -10.55 23.39
N VAL A 490 -8.47 -10.49 22.10
CA VAL A 490 -7.34 -9.66 21.64
C VAL A 490 -7.55 -8.20 21.99
N ALA A 491 -8.76 -7.66 21.79
CA ALA A 491 -9.08 -6.28 22.10
C ALA A 491 -9.07 -6.01 23.62
N SER A 492 -9.54 -6.95 24.43
CA SER A 492 -9.47 -6.83 25.90
C SER A 492 -8.04 -6.78 26.41
N TYR A 493 -7.15 -7.57 25.83
CA TYR A 493 -5.72 -7.51 26.18
C TYR A 493 -5.06 -6.23 25.65
N ALA A 494 -5.42 -5.77 24.47
CA ALA A 494 -4.96 -4.47 23.95
C ALA A 494 -5.40 -3.30 24.85
N LYS A 495 -6.62 -3.38 25.45
CA LYS A 495 -7.08 -2.41 26.45
C LYS A 495 -6.22 -2.44 27.71
N GLU A 496 -5.88 -3.63 28.20
CA GLU A 496 -4.96 -3.76 29.36
C GLU A 496 -3.59 -3.11 29.07
N LEU A 497 -3.04 -3.35 27.89
CA LEU A 497 -1.78 -2.73 27.44
C LEU A 497 -1.91 -1.20 27.39
N ARG A 498 -3.00 -0.68 26.81
CA ARG A 498 -3.27 0.76 26.75
C ARG A 498 -3.36 1.39 28.14
N ASP A 499 -4.07 0.76 29.07
CA ASP A 499 -4.23 1.25 30.45
C ASP A 499 -2.89 1.30 31.20
N ASN A 500 -1.91 0.54 30.72
CA ASN A 500 -0.53 0.56 31.20
C ASN A 500 0.40 1.50 30.40
N GLY A 501 -0.15 2.28 29.43
CA GLY A 501 0.58 3.32 28.70
C GLY A 501 1.15 2.88 27.37
N VAL A 502 0.78 1.70 26.85
CA VAL A 502 1.14 1.29 25.49
C VAL A 502 0.24 2.00 24.48
N SER A 503 0.81 2.55 23.42
CA SER A 503 0.05 3.13 22.32
C SER A 503 -0.56 2.03 21.47
N VAL A 504 -1.90 2.04 21.29
CA VAL A 504 -2.65 1.06 20.51
C VAL A 504 -3.33 1.77 19.35
N HIS A 505 -3.18 1.24 18.15
CA HIS A 505 -3.66 1.85 16.90
C HIS A 505 -4.58 0.92 16.13
N ILE A 506 -5.42 1.48 15.25
CA ILE A 506 -6.18 0.67 14.31
C ILE A 506 -5.30 0.25 13.13
N GLY A 507 -5.61 -0.93 12.58
CA GLY A 507 -5.02 -1.47 11.38
C GLY A 507 -6.05 -2.32 10.65
N ALA A 508 -6.75 -1.75 9.66
CA ALA A 508 -7.84 -2.42 8.96
C ALA A 508 -7.38 -3.50 7.97
N HIS A 509 -6.07 -3.61 7.73
CA HIS A 509 -5.42 -4.68 6.99
C HIS A 509 -5.93 -4.86 5.53
N GLY A 510 -6.57 -3.85 4.95
CA GLY A 510 -7.19 -3.97 3.63
C GLY A 510 -8.43 -4.89 3.60
N GLN A 511 -8.96 -5.26 4.77
CA GLN A 511 -10.19 -6.02 4.91
C GLN A 511 -11.38 -5.08 4.71
N ARG A 512 -12.13 -5.17 3.70
CA ARG A 512 -13.26 -4.28 3.40
C ARG A 512 -12.92 -2.80 3.52
N GLU A 513 -12.28 -2.29 2.49
CA GLU A 513 -11.68 -0.96 2.37
C GLU A 513 -12.60 0.13 2.94
N GLY A 514 -12.09 0.91 3.85
CA GLY A 514 -12.78 1.97 4.57
C GLY A 514 -13.66 1.47 5.72
N LEU A 515 -14.60 0.56 5.48
CA LEU A 515 -15.50 0.06 6.55
C LEU A 515 -14.74 -0.67 7.66
N ALA A 516 -13.71 -1.42 7.31
CA ALA A 516 -12.94 -2.16 8.32
C ALA A 516 -12.19 -1.26 9.31
N ALA A 517 -11.89 -0.01 8.96
CA ALA A 517 -11.36 0.94 9.93
C ALA A 517 -12.37 1.23 11.05
N HIS A 518 -13.67 1.26 10.72
CA HIS A 518 -14.73 1.36 11.74
C HIS A 518 -14.90 0.08 12.54
N TRP A 519 -14.75 -1.09 11.89
CA TRP A 519 -14.74 -2.37 12.62
C TRP A 519 -13.63 -2.43 13.67
N GLU A 520 -12.45 -1.93 13.36
CA GLU A 520 -11.36 -1.81 14.33
C GLU A 520 -11.78 -0.97 15.54
N LEU A 521 -12.39 0.20 15.32
CA LEU A 521 -12.91 1.05 16.40
C LEU A 521 -13.98 0.34 17.25
N TRP A 522 -14.89 -0.38 16.59
CA TRP A 522 -15.97 -1.09 17.27
C TRP A 522 -15.46 -2.30 18.05
N ILE A 523 -14.45 -2.99 17.53
CA ILE A 523 -13.79 -4.09 18.24
C ILE A 523 -13.02 -3.56 19.46
N MET A 524 -12.40 -2.40 19.37
CA MET A 524 -11.82 -1.76 20.54
C MET A 524 -12.88 -1.56 21.64
N GLU A 525 -14.07 -1.05 21.31
CA GLU A 525 -15.17 -0.91 22.27
C GLU A 525 -15.59 -2.27 22.86
N GLN A 526 -15.73 -3.31 22.02
CA GLN A 526 -16.00 -4.69 22.50
C GLN A 526 -14.94 -5.17 23.50
N GLY A 527 -13.68 -4.73 23.34
CA GLY A 527 -12.57 -5.00 24.26
C GLY A 527 -12.54 -4.13 25.52
N GLY A 528 -13.47 -3.18 25.66
CA GLY A 528 -13.58 -2.31 26.84
C GLY A 528 -12.96 -0.92 26.69
N PHE A 529 -12.51 -0.53 25.50
CA PHE A 529 -12.15 0.86 25.25
C PHE A 529 -13.39 1.76 25.30
N THR A 530 -13.26 2.95 25.82
CA THR A 530 -14.28 3.99 25.63
C THR A 530 -14.28 4.47 24.18
N PRO A 531 -15.40 5.01 23.65
CA PRO A 531 -15.43 5.59 22.30
C PRO A 531 -14.32 6.62 22.07
N TRP A 532 -14.00 7.44 23.06
CA TRP A 532 -12.91 8.41 22.96
C TRP A 532 -11.53 7.73 22.81
N GLU A 533 -11.27 6.67 23.57
CA GLU A 533 -10.01 5.90 23.48
C GLU A 533 -9.88 5.20 22.13
N ALA A 534 -10.98 4.62 21.62
CA ALA A 534 -10.99 3.99 20.29
C ALA A 534 -10.69 5.02 19.20
N LEU A 535 -11.35 6.19 19.24
CA LEU A 535 -11.10 7.29 18.31
C LEU A 535 -9.64 7.78 18.37
N ARG A 536 -9.02 7.83 19.56
CA ARG A 536 -7.60 8.16 19.67
C ARG A 536 -6.73 7.17 18.91
N GLY A 537 -6.99 5.86 19.08
CA GLY A 537 -6.29 4.79 18.34
C GLY A 537 -6.42 4.95 16.82
N GLY A 538 -7.59 5.39 16.36
CA GLY A 538 -7.88 5.65 14.95
C GLY A 538 -7.42 7.03 14.44
N THR A 539 -6.83 7.90 15.28
CA THR A 539 -6.47 9.27 14.89
C THR A 539 -5.08 9.65 15.41
N ILE A 540 -5.00 10.36 16.54
CA ILE A 540 -3.74 10.96 17.03
C ILE A 540 -2.69 9.93 17.43
N ASP A 541 -3.09 8.79 18.03
CA ASP A 541 -2.15 7.79 18.48
C ASP A 541 -1.54 7.07 17.25
N GLY A 542 -2.35 6.74 16.23
CA GLY A 542 -1.87 6.23 14.94
C GLY A 542 -0.97 7.23 14.21
N ALA A 543 -1.37 8.52 14.17
CA ALA A 543 -0.55 9.57 13.55
C ALA A 543 0.83 9.74 14.24
N LYS A 544 0.87 9.65 15.58
CA LYS A 544 2.12 9.69 16.35
C LYS A 544 3.00 8.47 16.09
N HIS A 545 2.39 7.29 16.05
CA HIS A 545 3.10 6.05 15.73
C HIS A 545 3.83 6.14 14.39
N LEU A 546 3.20 6.73 13.39
CA LEU A 546 3.78 6.96 12.07
C LEU A 546 4.72 8.19 12.00
N GLY A 547 4.98 8.86 13.12
CA GLY A 547 5.82 10.06 13.15
C GLY A 547 5.15 11.33 12.61
N MET A 548 3.83 11.33 12.38
CA MET A 548 3.09 12.40 11.72
C MET A 548 2.24 13.24 12.69
N GLY A 549 2.29 12.98 13.97
CA GLY A 549 1.45 13.63 14.99
C GLY A 549 1.57 15.16 15.05
N LYS A 550 2.62 15.75 14.48
CA LYS A 550 2.76 17.22 14.36
C LYS A 550 1.84 17.84 13.32
N ASP A 551 1.51 17.09 12.26
CA ASP A 551 0.70 17.57 11.13
C ASP A 551 -0.70 16.95 11.06
N LEU A 552 -0.92 15.78 11.67
CA LEU A 552 -2.15 14.99 11.55
C LEU A 552 -2.69 14.51 12.90
N GLY A 553 -3.89 13.97 12.90
CA GLY A 553 -4.47 13.17 13.97
C GLY A 553 -5.18 13.96 15.07
N SER A 554 -5.14 15.30 15.06
CA SER A 554 -5.91 16.14 15.97
C SER A 554 -6.37 17.43 15.30
N ILE A 555 -7.42 18.05 15.83
CA ILE A 555 -7.97 19.32 15.33
C ILE A 555 -7.32 20.46 16.10
N GLU A 556 -6.22 20.96 15.55
CA GLU A 556 -5.42 22.03 16.15
C GLU A 556 -4.97 23.03 15.09
N LYS A 557 -4.87 24.31 15.48
CA LYS A 557 -4.33 25.35 14.59
C LYS A 557 -2.99 24.95 14.02
N GLY A 558 -2.85 25.09 12.71
CA GLY A 558 -1.63 24.81 11.96
C GLY A 558 -1.50 23.39 11.41
N LYS A 559 -2.26 22.43 11.92
CA LYS A 559 -2.29 21.06 11.37
C LYS A 559 -3.03 21.00 10.03
N LEU A 560 -2.78 19.97 9.27
CA LEU A 560 -3.49 19.72 8.01
C LEU A 560 -4.98 19.51 8.28
N ALA A 561 -5.81 20.05 7.40
CA ALA A 561 -7.25 19.90 7.48
C ALA A 561 -7.67 18.57 6.84
N ASP A 562 -7.41 17.49 7.57
CA ASP A 562 -7.90 16.14 7.31
C ASP A 562 -8.88 15.80 8.43
N LEU A 563 -10.19 15.84 8.12
CA LEU A 563 -11.28 15.80 9.11
C LEU A 563 -12.41 14.89 8.61
N VAL A 564 -13.23 14.42 9.54
CA VAL A 564 -14.46 13.69 9.23
C VAL A 564 -15.62 14.37 9.95
N VAL A 565 -16.70 14.62 9.23
CA VAL A 565 -18.00 15.05 9.77
C VAL A 565 -18.91 13.82 9.79
N ILE A 566 -19.39 13.46 10.96
CA ILE A 566 -20.19 12.25 11.19
C ILE A 566 -21.60 12.64 11.61
N ASP A 567 -22.61 12.03 11.01
CA ASP A 567 -24.00 12.21 11.41
C ASP A 567 -24.27 11.48 12.74
N GLY A 568 -24.43 12.25 13.80
CA GLY A 568 -24.68 11.79 15.15
C GLY A 568 -23.51 11.96 16.12
N ASP A 569 -23.68 11.44 17.34
CA ASP A 569 -22.72 11.54 18.44
C ASP A 569 -21.93 10.25 18.62
N VAL A 570 -20.69 10.23 18.12
CA VAL A 570 -19.80 9.06 18.18
C VAL A 570 -19.24 8.77 19.56
N LEU A 571 -19.30 9.75 20.49
CA LEU A 571 -18.87 9.54 21.87
C LEU A 571 -19.93 8.81 22.70
N SER A 572 -21.21 8.91 22.29
CA SER A 572 -22.31 8.17 22.91
C SER A 572 -22.48 6.78 22.31
N ASP A 573 -22.07 6.58 21.05
CA ASP A 573 -22.20 5.34 20.30
C ASP A 573 -21.17 5.31 19.16
N ILE A 574 -20.13 4.53 19.35
CA ILE A 574 -19.03 4.43 18.38
C ILE A 574 -19.47 3.82 17.03
N ARG A 575 -20.60 3.08 17.01
CA ARG A 575 -21.15 2.53 15.77
C ARG A 575 -21.55 3.60 14.76
N LYS A 576 -21.86 4.82 15.25
CA LYS A 576 -22.15 5.96 14.38
C LYS A 576 -20.93 6.46 13.60
N SER A 577 -19.74 6.00 13.93
CA SER A 577 -18.52 6.42 13.23
C SER A 577 -18.57 6.19 11.71
N GLU A 578 -19.30 5.18 11.23
CA GLU A 578 -19.47 4.91 9.79
C GLU A 578 -20.39 5.90 9.06
N TYR A 579 -21.22 6.67 9.78
CA TYR A 579 -22.16 7.62 9.16
C TYR A 579 -21.47 8.93 8.77
N VAL A 580 -20.43 8.80 7.95
CA VAL A 580 -19.63 9.93 7.46
C VAL A 580 -20.47 10.78 6.50
N GLU A 581 -20.72 12.03 6.85
CA GLU A 581 -21.44 13.02 6.04
C GLU A 581 -20.50 13.77 5.09
N TYR A 582 -19.32 14.14 5.59
CA TYR A 582 -18.26 14.75 4.79
C TYR A 582 -16.91 14.22 5.22
N THR A 583 -16.06 14.02 4.22
CA THR A 583 -14.62 13.80 4.44
C THR A 583 -13.86 15.03 3.96
N VAL A 584 -13.10 15.64 4.86
CA VAL A 584 -12.18 16.72 4.50
C VAL A 584 -10.79 16.12 4.35
N LEU A 585 -10.26 16.21 3.17
CA LEU A 585 -8.93 15.70 2.83
C LEU A 585 -8.09 16.82 2.22
N ASN A 586 -6.96 17.14 2.85
CA ASN A 586 -6.09 18.23 2.41
C ASN A 586 -6.86 19.57 2.25
N GLY A 587 -7.86 19.85 3.12
CA GLY A 587 -8.70 21.04 3.06
C GLY A 587 -9.77 21.04 1.96
N ARG A 588 -9.91 19.97 1.18
CA ARG A 588 -11.01 19.76 0.24
C ARG A 588 -12.11 18.96 0.91
N VAL A 589 -13.34 19.37 0.72
CA VAL A 589 -14.52 18.70 1.33
C VAL A 589 -15.18 17.82 0.29
N TYR A 590 -15.26 16.53 0.57
CA TYR A 590 -15.88 15.53 -0.31
C TYR A 590 -17.19 15.01 0.28
N GLU A 591 -18.18 14.84 -0.59
CA GLU A 591 -19.43 14.14 -0.28
C GLU A 591 -19.20 12.62 -0.46
N PRO A 592 -19.33 11.79 0.58
CA PRO A 592 -19.08 10.36 0.48
C PRO A 592 -20.00 9.63 -0.51
N ALA A 593 -21.24 10.10 -0.68
CA ALA A 593 -22.20 9.47 -1.59
C ALA A 593 -21.81 9.61 -3.06
N THR A 594 -21.12 10.68 -3.44
CA THR A 594 -20.79 11.00 -4.83
C THR A 594 -19.28 11.06 -5.09
N MET A 595 -18.50 11.26 -4.04
CA MET A 595 -17.08 11.63 -4.08
C MET A 595 -16.81 12.92 -4.85
N ASN A 596 -17.81 13.79 -4.98
CA ASN A 596 -17.62 15.12 -5.53
C ASN A 596 -17.09 16.08 -4.47
N GLU A 597 -16.24 17.01 -4.87
CA GLU A 597 -15.82 18.11 -4.00
C GLU A 597 -16.97 19.13 -3.86
N VAL A 598 -17.32 19.47 -2.63
CA VAL A 598 -18.35 20.48 -2.31
C VAL A 598 -17.93 21.84 -2.87
N GLY A 599 -18.83 22.48 -3.61
CA GLY A 599 -18.59 23.77 -4.26
C GLY A 599 -17.83 23.69 -5.60
N SER A 600 -17.34 22.51 -6.01
CA SER A 600 -16.77 22.32 -7.34
C SER A 600 -17.86 22.16 -8.40
N LYS A 601 -17.61 22.71 -9.59
CA LYS A 601 -18.43 22.44 -10.78
C LYS A 601 -18.04 21.16 -11.48
N GLU A 602 -16.82 20.69 -11.25
CA GLU A 602 -16.33 19.45 -11.81
C GLU A 602 -16.93 18.29 -11.01
N LYS A 603 -17.43 17.30 -11.73
CA LYS A 603 -17.96 16.06 -11.17
C LYS A 603 -17.00 14.94 -11.49
N ARG A 604 -16.88 13.96 -10.57
CA ARG A 604 -16.10 12.78 -10.89
C ARG A 604 -16.76 11.97 -12.01
N GLU A 605 -15.95 11.31 -12.79
CA GLU A 605 -16.44 10.33 -13.73
C GLU A 605 -16.89 9.07 -12.98
N PRO A 606 -18.03 8.48 -13.34
CA PRO A 606 -18.45 7.21 -12.74
C PRO A 606 -17.43 6.09 -13.02
N PHE A 607 -17.33 5.12 -12.12
CA PHE A 607 -16.59 3.90 -12.43
C PHE A 607 -17.28 3.13 -13.56
N PHE A 608 -16.52 2.35 -14.32
CA PHE A 608 -17.07 1.55 -15.41
C PHE A 608 -18.22 0.62 -14.96
N PHE A 609 -18.15 0.05 -13.76
CA PHE A 609 -19.22 -0.79 -13.21
C PHE A 609 -20.46 -0.01 -12.76
N GLU A 610 -20.36 1.32 -12.60
CA GLU A 610 -21.49 2.21 -12.38
C GLU A 610 -22.15 2.61 -13.72
N GLN A 611 -21.41 2.60 -14.81
CA GLN A 611 -21.89 2.97 -16.15
C GLN A 611 -22.64 1.82 -16.82
N ASP A 612 -22.21 0.60 -16.60
CA ASP A 612 -22.79 -0.59 -17.20
C ASP A 612 -23.98 -1.10 -16.36
N ASN A 613 -25.10 -0.42 -16.55
CA ASN A 613 -26.35 -0.69 -15.83
C ASN A 613 -26.94 -2.07 -16.04
N ALA A 614 -26.41 -2.82 -16.98
CA ALA A 614 -27.21 -3.84 -17.59
C ALA A 614 -27.24 -5.13 -16.79
N THR A 615 -26.27 -5.41 -15.89
CA THR A 615 -26.12 -6.79 -15.50
C THR A 615 -25.95 -7.09 -14.00
N PHE A 616 -25.45 -6.17 -13.15
CA PHE A 616 -25.03 -6.62 -11.83
C PHE A 616 -25.35 -5.69 -10.65
N MET A 617 -25.74 -4.44 -10.86
CA MET A 617 -26.12 -3.54 -9.78
C MET A 617 -27.37 -2.72 -10.14
N PRO A 618 -28.38 -2.64 -9.27
CA PRO A 618 -29.42 -1.63 -9.43
C PRO A 618 -28.74 -0.26 -9.42
N GLN A 619 -29.06 0.58 -10.41
CA GLN A 619 -28.70 1.99 -10.34
C GLN A 619 -29.28 2.56 -9.04
N GLN A 620 -28.39 2.95 -8.15
CA GLN A 620 -28.77 3.75 -7.00
C GLN A 620 -28.34 5.18 -7.29
N THR A 621 -29.28 6.09 -7.28
CA THR A 621 -28.96 7.52 -7.30
C THR A 621 -28.20 7.87 -6.01
N ALA A 622 -27.44 8.96 -6.04
CA ALA A 622 -26.75 9.44 -4.82
C ALA A 622 -27.76 9.62 -3.67
N ASP A 623 -28.96 10.15 -3.97
CA ASP A 623 -30.03 10.36 -2.98
C ASP A 623 -30.57 9.03 -2.42
N GLU A 624 -30.68 7.98 -3.23
CA GLU A 624 -31.11 6.65 -2.76
C GLU A 624 -30.05 5.96 -1.90
N VAL A 625 -28.77 6.14 -2.22
CA VAL A 625 -27.66 5.63 -1.43
C VAL A 625 -27.62 6.34 -0.08
N GLU A 626 -27.80 7.67 -0.08
CA GLU A 626 -27.80 8.49 1.12
C GLU A 626 -29.02 8.21 2.00
N ALA A 627 -30.23 8.14 1.42
CA ALA A 627 -31.44 7.78 2.15
C ALA A 627 -31.34 6.40 2.80
N LYS A 628 -30.72 5.42 2.12
CA LYS A 628 -30.47 4.09 2.69
C LYS A 628 -29.39 4.10 3.77
N ALA A 629 -28.36 4.94 3.65
CA ALA A 629 -27.35 5.09 4.68
C ALA A 629 -27.94 5.61 6.00
N HIS A 630 -28.89 6.56 5.93
CA HIS A 630 -29.59 7.09 7.11
C HIS A 630 -30.60 6.11 7.74
N HIS A 631 -31.08 5.14 6.96
CA HIS A 631 -32.06 4.14 7.44
C HIS A 631 -31.46 2.77 7.74
N TYR A 632 -30.15 2.62 7.53
CA TYR A 632 -29.47 1.36 7.81
C TYR A 632 -29.20 1.23 9.32
N HIS A 633 -30.26 0.95 10.06
CA HIS A 633 -30.14 0.58 11.47
C HIS A 633 -29.73 -0.89 11.55
N TRP A 634 -28.62 -1.14 12.17
CA TRP A 634 -28.24 -2.45 12.65
C TRP A 634 -29.18 -2.82 13.81
N GLU A 635 -30.41 -3.22 13.48
CA GLU A 635 -31.23 -3.88 14.47
C GLU A 635 -30.69 -5.29 14.66
N HIS A 636 -29.75 -5.43 15.60
CA HIS A 636 -29.58 -6.65 16.41
C HIS A 636 -28.47 -6.46 17.44
#